data_43402437deafe69343f7203d70006565
#
_entry.id   43402437deafe69343f7203d70006565
#
_cell.length_a   1.000
_cell.length_b   1.000
_cell.length_c   1.000
_cell.angle_alpha   90.00
_cell.angle_beta   90.00
_cell.angle_gamma   90.00
#
_symmetry.space_group_name_H-M   'P 1'
#
loop_
_entity.id
_entity.type
_entity.pdbx_description
1 polymer ?
#
loop_
_entity_poly.entity_id
_entity_poly.type
_entity_poly.pdbx_seq_one_letter_code
_entity_poly.pdbx_strand_id
1 'polypeptide(L)'
;SFKISSPSPSALAECILTAPPMRGAEYLSTDCLLAIWQRLNEWVSTQIALEGLAPFLAKQAPRWARVGRVTLHLAENKSDPEYPFAFMASYASGLSASGQLKQLPLSKALQEHAGTQDKATLLKLLSPLHTAAQQCPFLNDLIETGDIFHPLVWLPEEAFRFLKNAGIYEDAGLLVRLPNWWQKRGKRPQVSATLGKKKGSSLGTDALLDFKLDVVIDGESLTAAEIEQLLEGEDGLVLLRGQWVEVDRAKLQQALDHWKAVEAHGGISFIEGMRLLAGAPADLRAEAESEDSQEWAFAQAGDWLRETLEQLRDPKGMSPPATLQATLRPYQEKGLNWLWFCAQTGLGACLADDMGLGKTIQVLAALLRKQAELPDTPPCLLVVPASLIGNWQREAQNFAPSLRVRVAHRSALNSTAYLEGENADLIITTYGMLTRLNWLSQMSWHWVVLDEAQAIKNHSTRQSKAVRQLQAQSRFALTGTPIENHLGDLWSLFDFINPGLLGNANQFKRFAKSLESGSGENYAPLRRLVAPYILRRLKTDKSIITDLPDKTEMKVFCGLSTAQAKLYQQTAKGLETELRTSEGIQRKGLVLAYLMRFKQICNHPDQLTKTGDYTPKQSAKFTRLAELCAEIESRGEKVLIFTQFKEITDPLEACLAEVFGRGGLILHGGTPIKERQSMVERFQREDGPPFFILSLKAGGTGLNLTAASHVIHFDRWWNPAIENQATDRAYRIGQKRNVLVHKFITSGTLEEKIDKLITDKQNTANQILTGGGAEKALTDMNNDELLNFVRLDLSQSTAL
;
A
#
# COMPACT_ATOMS: atom_id res chain seq x y z
N SER A 1 24.85 31.82 0.88
CA SER A 1 23.71 30.98 0.52
C SER A 1 23.96 29.58 1.07
N PHE A 2 23.12 29.13 1.99
CA PHE A 2 23.14 27.76 2.49
C PHE A 2 22.60 26.86 1.38
N LYS A 3 23.42 25.99 0.81
CA LYS A 3 22.97 24.93 -0.09
C LYS A 3 22.94 23.62 0.71
N ILE A 4 21.74 23.12 0.98
CA ILE A 4 21.57 21.76 1.50
C ILE A 4 21.64 20.82 0.28
N SER A 5 22.52 19.82 0.34
CA SER A 5 22.64 18.83 -0.74
C SER A 5 21.34 18.04 -0.89
N SER A 6 20.93 17.80 -2.13
CA SER A 6 19.79 16.92 -2.41
C SER A 6 20.07 15.49 -1.89
N PRO A 7 19.06 14.79 -1.36
CA PRO A 7 19.22 13.39 -0.96
C PRO A 7 19.60 12.53 -2.18
N SER A 8 20.35 11.47 -1.93
CA SER A 8 20.76 10.55 -2.98
C SER A 8 19.57 9.78 -3.54
N PRO A 9 19.61 9.33 -4.80
CA PRO A 9 18.54 8.48 -5.35
C PRO A 9 18.27 7.22 -4.52
N SER A 10 19.32 6.66 -3.90
CA SER A 10 19.19 5.49 -3.01
C SER A 10 18.41 5.81 -1.73
N ALA A 11 18.68 6.96 -1.11
CA ALA A 11 17.95 7.40 0.08
C ALA A 11 16.46 7.67 -0.23
N LEU A 12 16.16 8.26 -1.39
CA LEU A 12 14.79 8.47 -1.83
C LEU A 12 14.07 7.15 -2.11
N ALA A 13 14.77 6.18 -2.72
CA ALA A 13 14.23 4.84 -2.95
C ALA A 13 13.94 4.11 -1.64
N GLU A 14 14.78 4.27 -0.63
CA GLU A 14 14.55 3.69 0.71
C GLU A 14 13.32 4.32 1.38
N CYS A 15 13.13 5.63 1.28
CA CYS A 15 11.91 6.30 1.76
C CYS A 15 10.64 5.74 1.12
N ILE A 16 10.67 5.40 -0.18
CA ILE A 16 9.55 4.77 -0.86
C ILE A 16 9.27 3.37 -0.32
N LEU A 17 10.33 2.60 -0.07
CA LEU A 17 10.22 1.24 0.47
C LEU A 17 9.69 1.20 1.90
N THR A 18 10.06 2.18 2.72
CA THR A 18 9.62 2.28 4.12
C THR A 18 8.26 2.94 4.30
N ALA A 19 7.74 3.62 3.27
CA ALA A 19 6.42 4.24 3.34
C ALA A 19 5.32 3.20 3.63
N PRO A 20 4.34 3.47 4.52
CA PRO A 20 3.28 2.53 4.84
C PRO A 20 2.44 2.19 3.60
N PRO A 21 1.86 0.97 3.50
CA PRO A 21 0.99 0.57 2.40
C PRO A 21 -0.37 1.28 2.52
N MET A 22 -0.43 2.51 2.08
CA MET A 22 -1.64 3.33 2.08
C MET A 22 -2.05 3.70 0.66
N ARG A 23 -3.31 4.09 0.51
CA ARG A 23 -3.81 4.60 -0.76
C ARG A 23 -3.05 5.87 -1.16
N GLY A 24 -2.52 5.89 -2.37
CA GLY A 24 -1.66 6.98 -2.86
C GLY A 24 -0.16 6.71 -2.69
N ALA A 25 0.25 5.71 -1.89
CA ALA A 25 1.65 5.31 -1.81
C ALA A 25 2.19 4.77 -3.15
N GLU A 26 1.31 4.33 -4.02
CA GLU A 26 1.62 3.95 -5.39
C GLU A 26 2.08 5.12 -6.27
N TYR A 27 1.75 6.36 -5.91
CA TYR A 27 2.20 7.58 -6.59
C TYR A 27 3.52 8.11 -6.05
N LEU A 28 4.03 7.56 -4.95
CA LEU A 28 5.33 7.91 -4.42
C LEU A 28 6.42 7.47 -5.40
N SER A 29 7.05 8.44 -6.04
CA SER A 29 8.21 8.26 -6.90
C SER A 29 9.39 9.07 -6.37
N THR A 30 10.58 8.76 -6.84
CA THR A 30 11.78 9.54 -6.53
C THR A 30 11.62 11.01 -6.93
N ASP A 31 10.95 11.28 -8.06
CA ASP A 31 10.68 12.64 -8.54
C ASP A 31 9.70 13.39 -7.64
N CYS A 32 8.66 12.70 -7.15
CA CYS A 32 7.71 13.26 -6.18
C CYS A 32 8.42 13.64 -4.87
N LEU A 33 9.24 12.75 -4.33
CA LEU A 33 10.01 13.02 -3.12
C LEU A 33 11.04 14.13 -3.32
N LEU A 34 11.66 14.19 -4.50
CA LEU A 34 12.59 15.27 -4.84
C LEU A 34 11.89 16.63 -4.93
N ALA A 35 10.68 16.68 -5.50
CA ALA A 35 9.87 17.89 -5.55
C ALA A 35 9.46 18.37 -4.13
N ILE A 36 9.10 17.45 -3.26
CA ILE A 36 8.83 17.74 -1.83
C ILE A 36 10.08 18.30 -1.16
N TRP A 37 11.24 17.63 -1.38
CA TRP A 37 12.51 18.09 -0.86
C TRP A 37 12.85 19.52 -1.31
N GLN A 38 12.66 19.84 -2.58
CA GLN A 38 12.90 21.18 -3.12
C GLN A 38 12.04 22.23 -2.42
N ARG A 39 10.75 21.98 -2.25
CA ARG A 39 9.84 22.89 -1.52
C ARG A 39 10.23 23.08 -0.06
N LEU A 40 10.62 21.99 0.62
CA LEU A 40 11.11 22.05 2.00
C LEU A 40 12.39 22.88 2.08
N ASN A 41 13.31 22.68 1.14
CA ASN A 41 14.57 23.43 1.09
C ASN A 41 14.35 24.94 0.82
N GLU A 42 13.41 25.29 -0.05
CA GLU A 42 13.00 26.68 -0.29
C GLU A 42 12.39 27.31 0.97
N TRP A 43 11.49 26.59 1.65
CA TRP A 43 10.89 27.05 2.88
C TRP A 43 11.93 27.29 3.98
N VAL A 44 12.82 26.32 4.23
CA VAL A 44 13.90 26.43 5.21
C VAL A 44 14.82 27.61 4.88
N SER A 45 15.19 27.75 3.61
CA SER A 45 16.05 28.85 3.15
C SER A 45 15.40 30.21 3.38
N THR A 46 14.10 30.32 3.16
CA THR A 46 13.32 31.55 3.39
C THR A 46 13.23 31.87 4.88
N GLN A 47 12.98 30.86 5.75
CA GLN A 47 12.94 31.10 7.19
C GLN A 47 14.32 31.52 7.74
N ILE A 48 15.39 30.88 7.29
CA ILE A 48 16.76 31.27 7.67
C ILE A 48 17.09 32.69 7.20
N ALA A 49 16.63 33.09 6.02
CA ALA A 49 16.83 34.46 5.53
C ALA A 49 16.09 35.52 6.35
N LEU A 50 14.92 35.16 6.93
CA LEU A 50 14.10 36.04 7.76
C LEU A 50 14.59 36.16 9.21
N GLU A 51 14.90 35.08 9.85
CA GLU A 51 15.20 35.00 11.30
C GLU A 51 16.71 34.85 11.61
N GLY A 52 17.51 34.41 10.62
CA GLY A 52 18.90 34.01 10.82
C GLY A 52 19.01 32.51 11.16
N LEU A 53 20.17 31.92 10.90
CA LEU A 53 20.39 30.47 11.12
C LEU A 53 20.30 30.07 12.61
N ALA A 54 20.91 30.84 13.50
CA ALA A 54 20.98 30.49 14.92
C ALA A 54 19.60 30.54 15.62
N PRO A 55 18.76 31.59 15.45
CA PRO A 55 17.40 31.62 15.97
C PRO A 55 16.51 30.54 15.35
N PHE A 56 16.63 30.29 14.05
CA PHE A 56 15.88 29.21 13.39
C PHE A 56 16.22 27.84 13.97
N LEU A 57 17.51 27.52 14.13
CA LEU A 57 17.95 26.26 14.73
C LEU A 57 17.55 26.14 16.20
N ALA A 58 17.61 27.22 16.97
CA ALA A 58 17.17 27.21 18.34
C ALA A 58 15.67 26.89 18.49
N LYS A 59 14.86 27.36 17.53
CA LYS A 59 13.40 27.19 17.52
C LYS A 59 12.97 25.82 17.00
N GLN A 60 13.56 25.37 15.88
CA GLN A 60 13.15 24.15 15.18
C GLN A 60 13.91 22.91 15.60
N ALA A 61 15.15 23.08 16.06
CA ALA A 61 16.01 21.98 16.47
C ALA A 61 16.90 22.41 17.67
N PRO A 62 16.34 22.52 18.89
CA PRO A 62 17.06 22.96 20.08
C PRO A 62 18.34 22.14 20.38
N ARG A 63 18.34 20.86 19.99
CA ARG A 63 19.51 19.96 20.11
C ARG A 63 20.75 20.45 19.32
N TRP A 64 20.57 21.29 18.31
CA TRP A 64 21.66 21.81 17.48
C TRP A 64 22.26 23.14 17.99
N ALA A 65 21.65 23.75 19.00
CA ALA A 65 22.23 24.90 19.68
C ALA A 65 23.41 24.43 20.55
N ARG A 66 24.63 24.60 20.07
CA ARG A 66 25.84 24.02 20.68
C ARG A 66 26.45 24.88 21.80
N VAL A 67 26.17 26.17 21.81
CA VAL A 67 26.69 27.09 22.83
C VAL A 67 25.98 26.87 24.15
N GLY A 68 26.73 26.76 25.25
CA GLY A 68 26.17 26.54 26.58
C GLY A 68 25.88 25.05 26.88
N ARG A 69 26.45 24.10 26.15
CA ARG A 69 26.29 22.64 26.36
C ARG A 69 27.61 21.96 26.67
N VAL A 70 27.51 20.91 27.50
CA VAL A 70 28.62 19.99 27.74
C VAL A 70 28.74 19.03 26.56
N THR A 71 29.98 18.81 26.11
CA THR A 71 30.31 17.87 25.04
C THR A 71 31.24 16.80 25.62
N LEU A 72 30.83 15.53 25.46
CA LEU A 72 31.65 14.38 25.77
C LEU A 72 32.38 13.95 24.50
N HIS A 73 33.71 13.83 24.57
CA HIS A 73 34.54 13.47 23.43
C HIS A 73 35.15 12.09 23.66
N LEU A 74 35.04 11.21 22.70
CA LEU A 74 35.81 9.99 22.61
C LEU A 74 36.60 10.01 21.30
N ALA A 75 37.89 9.81 21.36
CA ALA A 75 38.80 9.79 20.23
C ALA A 75 39.72 8.57 20.27
N GLU A 76 40.18 8.10 19.12
CA GLU A 76 41.22 7.08 19.05
C GLU A 76 42.58 7.68 19.40
N ASN A 77 43.31 6.96 20.26
CA ASN A 77 44.70 7.22 20.59
C ASN A 77 45.58 6.21 19.84
N LYS A 78 45.93 6.55 18.61
CA LYS A 78 46.75 5.68 17.75
C LYS A 78 48.22 5.54 18.20
N SER A 79 48.68 6.37 19.15
CA SER A 79 50.03 6.37 19.64
C SER A 79 50.26 5.38 20.79
N ASP A 80 49.20 4.89 21.40
CA ASP A 80 49.27 3.99 22.55
C ASP A 80 48.37 2.77 22.30
N PRO A 81 48.96 1.60 21.97
CA PRO A 81 48.20 0.37 21.75
C PRO A 81 47.58 -0.25 23.01
N GLU A 82 48.09 0.08 24.19
CA GLU A 82 47.59 -0.45 25.46
C GLU A 82 46.33 0.33 25.91
N TYR A 83 46.30 1.63 25.63
CA TYR A 83 45.17 2.52 25.90
C TYR A 83 44.73 3.23 24.62
N PRO A 84 44.04 2.53 23.72
CA PRO A 84 43.75 3.01 22.38
C PRO A 84 42.66 4.09 22.28
N PHE A 85 42.07 4.49 23.40
CA PHE A 85 41.05 5.51 23.43
C PHE A 85 41.35 6.63 24.42
N ALA A 86 40.98 7.84 24.06
CA ALA A 86 41.08 9.01 24.92
C ALA A 86 39.69 9.65 25.11
N PHE A 87 39.33 9.91 26.36
CA PHE A 87 38.07 10.58 26.71
C PHE A 87 38.33 11.96 27.33
N MET A 88 37.44 12.90 27.02
CA MET A 88 37.47 14.24 27.64
C MET A 88 36.06 14.85 27.61
N ALA A 89 35.65 15.48 28.72
CA ALA A 89 34.46 16.35 28.74
C ALA A 89 34.83 17.83 28.59
N SER A 90 34.13 18.55 27.75
CA SER A 90 34.33 19.98 27.48
C SER A 90 33.01 20.74 27.52
N TYR A 91 33.11 22.06 27.70
CA TYR A 91 31.96 23.00 27.70
C TYR A 91 32.17 24.07 26.63
N ALA A 92 31.13 24.29 25.82
CA ALA A 92 31.13 25.34 24.80
C ALA A 92 30.71 26.70 25.41
N SER A 93 31.69 27.53 25.80
CA SER A 93 31.45 28.81 26.48
C SER A 93 30.98 29.95 25.55
N GLY A 94 31.13 29.83 24.23
CA GLY A 94 30.74 30.83 23.25
C GLY A 94 31.35 30.60 21.87
N LEU A 95 31.21 31.61 21.00
CA LEU A 95 31.85 31.64 19.68
C LEU A 95 33.08 32.55 19.70
N SER A 96 34.16 32.15 19.06
CA SER A 96 35.34 33.01 18.81
C SER A 96 35.01 34.10 17.78
N ALA A 97 35.86 35.12 17.66
CA ALA A 97 35.74 36.15 16.63
C ALA A 97 35.72 35.60 15.19
N SER A 98 36.23 34.40 14.98
CA SER A 98 36.18 33.64 13.71
C SER A 98 34.95 32.73 13.55
N GLY A 99 33.96 32.78 14.47
CA GLY A 99 32.77 31.95 14.42
C GLY A 99 32.96 30.48 14.85
N GLN A 100 34.14 30.12 15.39
CA GLN A 100 34.41 28.78 15.93
C GLN A 100 33.99 28.70 17.39
N LEU A 101 33.51 27.50 17.80
CA LEU A 101 33.13 27.24 19.20
C LEU A 101 34.33 27.31 20.11
N LYS A 102 34.31 28.17 21.12
CA LYS A 102 35.30 28.23 22.19
C LYS A 102 34.97 27.12 23.21
N GLN A 103 35.74 26.04 23.17
CA GLN A 103 35.60 24.92 24.09
C GLN A 103 36.60 25.03 25.24
N LEU A 104 36.13 24.84 26.45
CA LEU A 104 36.93 24.79 27.69
C LEU A 104 36.81 23.37 28.27
N PRO A 105 37.89 22.79 28.83
CA PRO A 105 37.77 21.61 29.67
C PRO A 105 36.71 21.78 30.75
N LEU A 106 35.92 20.77 31.02
CA LEU A 106 34.80 20.87 31.96
C LEU A 106 35.24 21.35 33.36
N SER A 107 36.40 20.92 33.84
CA SER A 107 36.99 21.39 35.10
C SER A 107 37.25 22.90 35.14
N LYS A 108 37.77 23.49 34.05
CA LYS A 108 38.00 24.93 33.94
C LYS A 108 36.69 25.70 33.85
N ALA A 109 35.71 25.19 33.11
CA ALA A 109 34.40 25.81 33.03
C ALA A 109 33.70 25.89 34.40
N LEU A 110 33.83 24.83 35.21
CA LEU A 110 33.29 24.81 36.54
C LEU A 110 34.01 25.82 37.46
N GLN A 111 35.32 25.91 37.38
CA GLN A 111 36.09 26.89 38.19
C GLN A 111 35.74 28.33 37.82
N GLU A 112 35.62 28.66 36.57
CA GLU A 112 35.22 29.99 36.10
C GLU A 112 33.82 30.39 36.57
N HIS A 113 32.85 29.50 36.52
CA HIS A 113 31.47 29.78 36.91
C HIS A 113 31.23 29.68 38.40
N ALA A 114 31.98 28.86 39.11
CA ALA A 114 31.92 28.81 40.59
C ALA A 114 32.44 30.11 41.24
N GLY A 115 33.41 30.77 40.61
CA GLY A 115 33.96 32.06 41.07
C GLY A 115 33.04 33.28 40.82
N THR A 116 32.06 33.19 39.91
CA THR A 116 31.23 34.33 39.48
C THR A 116 29.83 34.39 40.11
N GLN A 117 29.47 33.52 41.05
CA GLN A 117 28.14 33.38 41.67
C GLN A 117 26.98 33.15 40.66
N ASP A 118 27.24 32.73 39.41
CA ASP A 118 26.23 32.47 38.41
C ASP A 118 25.66 31.04 38.57
N LYS A 119 24.76 30.92 39.57
CA LYS A 119 24.08 29.66 39.88
C LYS A 119 23.25 29.13 38.73
N ALA A 120 22.71 30.03 37.87
CA ALA A 120 21.85 29.63 36.77
C ALA A 120 22.64 28.92 35.64
N THR A 121 23.84 29.39 35.35
CA THR A 121 24.74 28.75 34.37
C THR A 121 25.32 27.45 34.92
N LEU A 122 25.68 27.39 36.20
CA LEU A 122 26.11 26.16 36.87
C LEU A 122 25.03 25.06 36.84
N LEU A 123 23.77 25.41 37.10
CA LEU A 123 22.67 24.46 37.03
C LEU A 123 22.43 23.99 35.60
N LYS A 124 22.49 24.84 34.58
CA LYS A 124 22.39 24.47 33.17
C LYS A 124 23.53 23.52 32.72
N LEU A 125 24.71 23.68 33.30
CA LEU A 125 25.85 22.87 32.98
C LEU A 125 25.76 21.48 33.65
N LEU A 126 25.34 21.41 34.93
CA LEU A 126 25.33 20.18 35.69
C LEU A 126 24.05 19.34 35.52
N SER A 127 22.90 20.01 35.27
CA SER A 127 21.61 19.31 35.13
C SER A 127 21.61 18.20 34.04
N PRO A 128 22.13 18.41 32.82
CA PRO A 128 22.20 17.33 31.82
C PRO A 128 23.09 16.17 32.24
N LEU A 129 24.23 16.47 32.91
CA LEU A 129 25.13 15.44 33.43
C LEU A 129 24.45 14.60 34.50
N HIS A 130 23.76 15.24 35.45
CA HIS A 130 23.04 14.55 36.51
C HIS A 130 21.88 13.72 35.95
N THR A 131 21.15 14.23 34.97
CA THR A 131 20.05 13.49 34.29
C THR A 131 20.59 12.25 33.59
N ALA A 132 21.72 12.36 32.90
CA ALA A 132 22.34 11.23 32.24
C ALA A 132 22.88 10.20 33.27
N ALA A 133 23.49 10.67 34.38
CA ALA A 133 24.02 9.81 35.42
C ALA A 133 22.92 8.98 36.10
N GLN A 134 21.72 9.52 36.30
CA GLN A 134 20.57 8.77 36.85
C GLN A 134 20.18 7.56 35.99
N GLN A 135 20.43 7.60 34.68
CA GLN A 135 20.08 6.54 33.74
C GLN A 135 21.29 5.67 33.33
N CYS A 136 22.51 6.12 33.61
CA CYS A 136 23.75 5.45 33.22
C CYS A 136 24.69 5.33 34.42
N PRO A 137 24.80 4.12 35.04
CA PRO A 137 25.71 3.88 36.18
C PRO A 137 27.16 4.22 35.84
N PHE A 138 27.62 3.90 34.64
CA PHE A 138 28.96 4.19 34.18
C PHE A 138 29.32 5.69 34.23
N LEU A 139 28.40 6.54 33.79
CA LEU A 139 28.59 7.98 33.85
C LEU A 139 28.50 8.50 35.32
N ASN A 140 27.63 7.88 36.13
CA ASN A 140 27.53 8.21 37.54
C ASN A 140 28.85 7.96 38.30
N ASP A 141 29.47 6.78 38.03
CA ASP A 141 30.76 6.43 38.63
C ASP A 141 31.85 7.45 38.26
N LEU A 142 31.93 7.87 36.98
CA LEU A 142 32.86 8.91 36.53
C LEU A 142 32.63 10.28 37.16
N ILE A 143 31.40 10.59 37.56
CA ILE A 143 31.07 11.85 38.25
C ILE A 143 31.43 11.73 39.73
N GLU A 144 31.13 10.62 40.40
CA GLU A 144 31.40 10.38 41.80
C GLU A 144 32.91 10.30 42.12
N THR A 145 33.70 9.68 41.22
CA THR A 145 35.16 9.64 41.34
C THR A 145 35.81 10.97 40.94
N GLY A 146 35.12 11.82 40.22
CA GLY A 146 35.64 13.07 39.68
C GLY A 146 36.44 12.92 38.37
N ASP A 147 36.52 11.72 37.83
CA ASP A 147 37.26 11.41 36.62
C ASP A 147 36.71 12.10 35.36
N ILE A 148 35.41 12.41 35.33
CA ILE A 148 34.79 13.16 34.21
C ILE A 148 35.41 14.55 33.99
N PHE A 149 36.06 15.12 35.01
CA PHE A 149 36.66 16.45 34.94
C PHE A 149 38.09 16.45 34.39
N HIS A 150 38.66 15.28 34.16
CA HIS A 150 40.02 15.09 33.68
C HIS A 150 40.05 14.38 32.32
N PRO A 151 41.09 14.60 31.48
CA PRO A 151 41.32 13.74 30.34
C PRO A 151 41.67 12.34 30.81
N LEU A 152 41.05 11.33 30.25
CA LEU A 152 41.24 9.94 30.58
C LEU A 152 41.75 9.17 29.37
N VAL A 153 42.51 8.10 29.62
CA VAL A 153 42.82 7.10 28.60
C VAL A 153 42.08 5.82 28.97
N TRP A 154 41.49 5.20 27.98
CA TRP A 154 40.57 4.07 28.18
C TRP A 154 40.98 2.82 27.43
N LEU A 155 40.70 1.69 28.05
CA LEU A 155 40.67 0.38 27.41
C LEU A 155 39.50 0.24 26.45
N PRO A 156 39.53 -0.71 25.51
CA PRO A 156 38.40 -0.96 24.60
C PRO A 156 37.05 -1.22 25.31
N GLU A 157 37.10 -1.86 26.50
CA GLU A 157 35.90 -2.14 27.29
C GLU A 157 35.23 -0.88 27.81
N GLU A 158 35.99 0.07 28.35
CA GLU A 158 35.47 1.34 28.87
C GLU A 158 34.90 2.21 27.74
N ALA A 159 35.63 2.28 26.61
CA ALA A 159 35.19 2.96 25.42
C ALA A 159 33.88 2.36 24.87
N PHE A 160 33.76 1.03 24.90
CA PHE A 160 32.54 0.35 24.46
C PHE A 160 31.34 0.66 25.36
N ARG A 161 31.52 0.64 26.68
CA ARG A 161 30.47 1.03 27.65
C ARG A 161 30.00 2.45 27.40
N PHE A 162 30.91 3.38 27.13
CA PHE A 162 30.57 4.75 26.79
C PHE A 162 29.79 4.84 25.50
N LEU A 163 30.27 4.18 24.42
CA LEU A 163 29.65 4.19 23.10
C LEU A 163 28.21 3.62 23.09
N LYS A 164 28.02 2.54 23.83
CA LYS A 164 26.69 1.89 23.97
C LYS A 164 25.64 2.80 24.60
N ASN A 165 26.07 3.68 25.52
CA ASN A 165 25.18 4.60 26.23
C ASN A 165 25.08 5.99 25.57
N ALA A 166 25.67 6.21 24.38
CA ALA A 166 25.70 7.51 23.72
C ALA A 166 24.31 8.13 23.54
N GLY A 167 23.29 7.33 23.23
CA GLY A 167 21.89 7.79 23.13
C GLY A 167 21.34 8.37 24.43
N ILE A 168 21.66 7.78 25.58
CA ILE A 168 21.23 8.30 26.89
C ILE A 168 21.84 9.68 27.15
N TYR A 169 23.10 9.88 26.76
CA TYR A 169 23.75 11.18 26.91
C TYR A 169 23.12 12.25 26.03
N GLU A 170 22.82 11.90 24.77
CA GLU A 170 22.16 12.81 23.82
C GLU A 170 20.73 13.17 24.29
N ASP A 171 19.97 12.21 24.77
CA ASP A 171 18.60 12.41 25.28
C ASP A 171 18.57 13.28 26.55
N ALA A 172 19.59 13.19 27.39
CA ALA A 172 19.78 14.07 28.54
C ALA A 172 20.20 15.50 28.16
N GLY A 173 20.51 15.75 26.86
CA GLY A 173 20.89 17.07 26.36
C GLY A 173 22.40 17.32 26.28
N LEU A 174 23.25 16.32 26.55
CA LEU A 174 24.69 16.38 26.31
C LEU A 174 24.99 16.27 24.79
N LEU A 175 26.09 16.82 24.38
CA LEU A 175 26.64 16.59 23.04
C LEU A 175 27.67 15.47 23.11
N VAL A 176 27.60 14.52 22.17
CA VAL A 176 28.56 13.43 22.13
C VAL A 176 29.35 13.50 20.82
N ARG A 177 30.68 13.50 20.91
CA ARG A 177 31.58 13.39 19.75
C ARG A 177 32.23 12.03 19.78
N LEU A 178 31.84 11.23 18.79
CA LEU A 178 32.28 9.85 18.62
C LEU A 178 33.30 9.74 17.48
N PRO A 179 34.16 8.71 17.47
CA PRO A 179 35.02 8.41 16.35
C PRO A 179 34.19 8.20 15.06
N ASN A 180 34.76 8.55 13.89
CA ASN A 180 34.06 8.50 12.60
C ASN A 180 33.55 7.11 12.21
N TRP A 181 34.17 6.06 12.70
CA TRP A 181 33.81 4.66 12.46
C TRP A 181 32.59 4.21 13.31
N TRP A 182 32.23 4.95 14.35
CA TRP A 182 31.03 4.69 15.17
C TRP A 182 29.86 5.60 14.74
N GLN A 183 29.43 5.51 13.49
CA GLN A 183 28.27 6.27 13.00
C GLN A 183 26.95 5.64 13.48
N LYS A 184 26.44 6.08 14.61
CA LYS A 184 25.24 5.58 15.30
C LYS A 184 25.34 4.15 15.84
N ARG A 185 26.11 3.26 15.24
CA ARG A 185 26.39 1.88 15.69
C ARG A 185 27.77 1.47 15.16
N GLY A 186 28.47 0.62 15.89
CA GLY A 186 29.76 0.04 15.47
C GLY A 186 29.60 -0.89 14.25
N LYS A 187 30.70 -1.06 13.52
CA LYS A 187 30.79 -2.15 12.53
C LYS A 187 30.70 -3.47 13.27
N ARG A 188 29.89 -4.41 12.77
CA ARG A 188 29.66 -5.71 13.39
C ARG A 188 29.95 -6.84 12.44
N PRO A 189 30.49 -7.96 12.91
CA PRO A 189 30.50 -9.18 12.12
C PRO A 189 29.06 -9.68 11.96
N GLN A 190 28.66 -10.00 10.73
CA GLN A 190 27.34 -10.47 10.41
C GLN A 190 27.42 -11.82 9.71
N VAL A 191 26.51 -12.73 10.04
CA VAL A 191 26.34 -13.98 9.30
C VAL A 191 25.58 -13.70 8.03
N SER A 192 26.21 -13.89 6.88
CA SER A 192 25.63 -13.72 5.55
C SER A 192 25.27 -15.08 4.97
N ALA A 193 23.97 -15.26 4.67
CA ALA A 193 23.49 -16.43 3.93
C ALA A 193 23.27 -16.05 2.46
N THR A 194 24.12 -16.54 1.56
CA THR A 194 23.98 -16.37 0.11
C THR A 194 23.09 -17.46 -0.46
N LEU A 195 21.91 -17.11 -1.00
CA LEU A 195 20.87 -18.01 -1.46
C LEU A 195 20.85 -18.11 -2.99
N GLY A 196 20.74 -19.33 -3.55
CA GLY A 196 20.58 -19.54 -4.98
C GLY A 196 21.78 -19.08 -5.81
N LYS A 197 22.94 -19.63 -5.54
CA LYS A 197 24.17 -19.40 -6.32
C LYS A 197 24.18 -20.20 -7.62
N LYS A 198 23.65 -21.43 -7.58
CA LYS A 198 23.58 -22.33 -8.74
C LYS A 198 22.15 -22.47 -9.23
N LYS A 199 21.98 -22.72 -10.52
CA LYS A 199 20.69 -22.98 -11.13
C LYS A 199 20.09 -24.27 -10.54
N GLY A 200 18.96 -24.15 -9.85
CA GLY A 200 18.17 -25.29 -9.38
C GLY A 200 17.56 -26.08 -10.54
N SER A 201 17.17 -27.30 -10.29
CA SER A 201 16.56 -28.18 -11.30
C SER A 201 15.17 -27.71 -11.78
N SER A 202 14.47 -26.94 -10.96
CA SER A 202 13.20 -26.30 -11.29
C SER A 202 13.01 -25.05 -10.42
N LEU A 203 12.38 -24.01 -10.97
CA LEU A 203 11.80 -22.93 -10.18
C LEU A 203 10.36 -23.34 -9.82
N GLY A 204 9.95 -23.08 -8.59
CA GLY A 204 8.62 -23.34 -8.08
C GLY A 204 8.58 -22.97 -6.60
N THR A 205 7.39 -22.86 -6.03
CA THR A 205 7.20 -22.49 -4.62
C THR A 205 7.93 -23.43 -3.65
N ASP A 206 8.09 -24.69 -4.02
CA ASP A 206 8.69 -25.74 -3.20
C ASP A 206 10.14 -26.09 -3.64
N ALA A 207 10.71 -25.33 -4.59
CA ALA A 207 12.09 -25.54 -5.04
C ALA A 207 13.06 -25.25 -3.89
N LEU A 208 14.00 -26.16 -3.67
CA LEU A 208 15.08 -26.00 -2.69
C LEU A 208 16.19 -25.12 -3.31
N LEU A 209 16.57 -24.09 -2.58
CA LEU A 209 17.70 -23.22 -2.90
C LEU A 209 18.97 -23.75 -2.25
N ASP A 210 20.07 -23.77 -3.00
CA ASP A 210 21.38 -23.89 -2.40
C ASP A 210 21.74 -22.62 -1.64
N PHE A 211 22.44 -22.77 -0.54
CA PHE A 211 22.92 -21.62 0.19
C PHE A 211 24.33 -21.83 0.72
N LYS A 212 25.03 -20.73 0.96
CA LYS A 212 26.37 -20.69 1.51
C LYS A 212 26.39 -19.69 2.66
N LEU A 213 27.00 -20.11 3.77
CA LEU A 213 27.21 -19.25 4.93
C LEU A 213 28.62 -18.67 4.89
N ASP A 214 28.69 -17.36 5.10
CA ASP A 214 29.93 -16.63 5.30
C ASP A 214 29.72 -15.67 6.49
N VAL A 215 30.75 -15.39 7.27
CA VAL A 215 30.74 -14.28 8.22
C VAL A 215 31.43 -13.11 7.54
N VAL A 216 30.77 -11.97 7.52
CA VAL A 216 31.23 -10.79 6.78
C VAL A 216 31.30 -9.56 7.69
N ILE A 217 32.23 -8.67 7.40
CA ILE A 217 32.28 -7.30 7.93
C ILE A 217 32.36 -6.35 6.74
N ASP A 218 31.43 -5.40 6.64
CA ASP A 218 31.31 -4.48 5.50
C ASP A 218 31.29 -5.18 4.12
N GLY A 219 30.74 -6.39 4.05
CA GLY A 219 30.65 -7.17 2.81
C GLY A 219 31.91 -8.01 2.48
N GLU A 220 32.96 -7.93 3.27
CA GLU A 220 34.15 -8.77 3.11
C GLU A 220 34.07 -10.01 3.98
N SER A 221 34.27 -11.19 3.41
CA SER A 221 34.26 -12.47 4.13
C SER A 221 35.45 -12.60 5.08
N LEU A 222 35.21 -13.12 6.27
CA LEU A 222 36.21 -13.44 7.25
C LEU A 222 36.75 -14.84 6.99
N THR A 223 38.03 -15.04 7.30
CA THR A 223 38.69 -16.37 7.30
C THR A 223 38.24 -17.15 8.53
N ALA A 224 38.41 -18.47 8.49
CA ALA A 224 38.09 -19.33 9.63
C ALA A 224 38.89 -18.96 10.91
N ALA A 225 40.15 -18.57 10.77
CA ALA A 225 40.96 -18.11 11.88
C ALA A 225 40.48 -16.79 12.51
N GLU A 226 40.01 -15.85 11.68
CA GLU A 226 39.44 -14.59 12.17
C GLU A 226 38.08 -14.81 12.88
N ILE A 227 37.26 -15.76 12.39
CA ILE A 227 35.99 -16.13 13.05
C ILE A 227 36.27 -16.78 14.40
N GLU A 228 37.26 -17.68 14.49
CA GLU A 228 37.68 -18.32 15.73
C GLU A 228 38.22 -17.29 16.74
N GLN A 229 39.04 -16.35 16.27
CA GLN A 229 39.52 -15.23 17.09
C GLN A 229 38.38 -14.38 17.65
N LEU A 230 37.32 -14.11 16.88
CA LEU A 230 36.16 -13.35 17.34
C LEU A 230 35.29 -14.13 18.33
N LEU A 231 35.21 -15.45 18.19
CA LEU A 231 34.42 -16.31 19.09
C LEU A 231 35.16 -16.67 20.40
N GLU A 232 36.48 -16.67 20.42
CA GLU A 232 37.31 -16.92 21.60
C GLU A 232 37.68 -15.64 22.37
N GLY A 233 37.64 -14.47 21.74
CA GLY A 233 37.94 -13.16 22.30
C GLY A 233 36.94 -12.70 23.38
N GLU A 234 37.04 -11.49 23.87
CA GLU A 234 36.11 -10.85 24.81
C GLU A 234 34.98 -10.11 24.04
N ASP A 235 33.83 -9.95 24.69
CA ASP A 235 32.76 -9.12 24.15
C ASP A 235 33.15 -7.64 24.18
N GLY A 236 32.72 -6.87 23.19
CA GLY A 236 32.99 -5.44 23.12
C GLY A 236 33.64 -4.97 21.83
N LEU A 237 34.67 -4.12 21.93
CA LEU A 237 35.45 -3.64 20.78
C LEU A 237 36.71 -4.52 20.55
N VAL A 238 36.82 -5.08 19.37
CA VAL A 238 37.96 -5.87 18.93
C VAL A 238 38.59 -5.20 17.70
N LEU A 239 39.91 -5.11 17.70
CA LEU A 239 40.65 -4.58 16.54
C LEU A 239 40.89 -5.72 15.53
N LEU A 240 40.17 -5.64 14.37
CA LEU A 240 40.30 -6.60 13.30
C LEU A 240 40.75 -5.89 12.02
N ARG A 241 41.79 -6.37 11.36
CA ARG A 241 42.34 -5.74 10.12
C ARG A 241 42.59 -4.23 10.25
N GLY A 242 42.96 -3.75 11.45
CA GLY A 242 43.17 -2.33 11.74
C GLY A 242 41.92 -1.47 11.89
N GLN A 243 40.76 -2.09 12.04
CA GLN A 243 39.48 -1.43 12.29
C GLN A 243 38.83 -1.94 13.57
N TRP A 244 38.21 -1.06 14.33
CA TRP A 244 37.44 -1.42 15.53
C TRP A 244 36.07 -1.97 15.12
N VAL A 245 35.75 -3.16 15.61
CA VAL A 245 34.46 -3.86 15.37
C VAL A 245 33.83 -4.20 16.70
N GLU A 246 32.49 -4.08 16.75
CA GLU A 246 31.70 -4.49 17.89
C GLU A 246 31.41 -5.99 17.81
N VAL A 247 31.75 -6.75 18.84
CA VAL A 247 31.57 -8.20 18.93
C VAL A 247 30.68 -8.53 20.14
N ASP A 248 29.65 -9.29 19.90
CA ASP A 248 28.82 -9.97 20.90
C ASP A 248 28.82 -11.46 20.51
N ARG A 249 29.64 -12.21 21.23
CA ARG A 249 29.87 -13.63 20.91
C ARG A 249 28.62 -14.47 21.02
N ALA A 250 27.79 -14.20 22.03
CA ALA A 250 26.58 -14.97 22.26
C ALA A 250 25.63 -14.82 21.06
N LYS A 251 25.46 -13.61 20.56
CA LYS A 251 24.60 -13.33 19.39
C LYS A 251 25.20 -13.86 18.10
N LEU A 252 26.49 -13.70 17.88
CA LEU A 252 27.19 -14.25 16.70
C LEU A 252 27.13 -15.78 16.67
N GLN A 253 27.37 -16.42 17.81
CA GLN A 253 27.28 -17.89 17.94
C GLN A 253 25.83 -18.36 17.71
N GLN A 254 24.86 -17.71 18.33
CA GLN A 254 23.45 -18.02 18.13
C GLN A 254 23.02 -17.89 16.65
N ALA A 255 23.49 -16.84 15.96
CA ALA A 255 23.23 -16.66 14.54
C ALA A 255 23.88 -17.77 13.70
N LEU A 256 25.12 -18.14 13.99
CA LEU A 256 25.82 -19.25 13.32
C LEU A 256 25.13 -20.59 13.55
N ASP A 257 24.71 -20.89 14.78
CA ASP A 257 24.07 -22.15 15.13
C ASP A 257 22.68 -22.27 14.50
N HIS A 258 21.93 -21.16 14.46
CA HIS A 258 20.65 -21.09 13.76
C HIS A 258 20.82 -21.48 12.27
N TRP A 259 21.74 -20.84 11.58
CA TRP A 259 21.96 -21.10 10.16
C TRP A 259 22.55 -22.47 9.86
N LYS A 260 23.43 -23.01 10.73
CA LYS A 260 23.92 -24.39 10.64
C LYS A 260 22.79 -25.41 10.84
N ALA A 261 21.85 -25.14 11.74
CA ALA A 261 20.68 -25.98 11.91
C ALA A 261 19.79 -25.99 10.66
N VAL A 262 19.59 -24.85 10.02
CA VAL A 262 18.88 -24.76 8.73
C VAL A 262 19.60 -25.58 7.63
N GLU A 263 20.93 -25.52 7.59
CA GLU A 263 21.75 -26.33 6.66
C GLU A 263 21.55 -27.83 6.88
N ALA A 264 21.55 -28.26 8.11
CA ALA A 264 21.37 -29.67 8.47
C ALA A 264 19.97 -30.24 8.10
N HIS A 265 18.93 -29.39 7.94
CA HIS A 265 17.57 -29.79 7.54
C HIS A 265 17.37 -29.91 6.02
N GLY A 266 18.41 -29.77 5.20
CA GLY A 266 18.37 -30.09 3.78
C GLY A 266 18.13 -28.90 2.83
N GLY A 267 18.27 -27.69 3.30
CA GLY A 267 18.18 -26.47 2.48
C GLY A 267 16.98 -25.58 2.81
N ILE A 268 16.85 -24.51 2.08
CA ILE A 268 15.79 -23.49 2.25
C ILE A 268 14.89 -23.56 1.02
N SER A 269 13.56 -23.59 1.22
CA SER A 269 12.63 -23.47 0.12
C SER A 269 12.70 -22.07 -0.53
N PHE A 270 12.30 -21.97 -1.79
CA PHE A 270 12.26 -20.68 -2.50
C PHE A 270 11.44 -19.64 -1.71
N ILE A 271 10.31 -20.05 -1.13
CA ILE A 271 9.44 -19.19 -0.32
C ILE A 271 10.16 -18.66 0.93
N GLU A 272 10.84 -19.51 1.65
CA GLU A 272 11.62 -19.12 2.85
C GLU A 272 12.79 -18.21 2.46
N GLY A 273 13.46 -18.52 1.35
CA GLY A 273 14.51 -17.67 0.79
C GLY A 273 14.01 -16.26 0.45
N MET A 274 12.84 -16.17 -0.18
CA MET A 274 12.23 -14.87 -0.51
C MET A 274 11.84 -14.07 0.74
N ARG A 275 11.38 -14.71 1.81
CA ARG A 275 11.12 -14.04 3.09
C ARG A 275 12.41 -13.46 3.69
N LEU A 276 13.46 -14.26 3.75
CA LEU A 276 14.76 -13.84 4.27
C LEU A 276 15.35 -12.68 3.47
N LEU A 277 15.29 -12.73 2.13
CA LEU A 277 15.74 -11.65 1.25
C LEU A 277 14.91 -10.36 1.43
N ALA A 278 13.66 -10.49 1.81
CA ALA A 278 12.79 -9.36 2.13
C ALA A 278 13.03 -8.77 3.54
N GLY A 279 13.82 -9.44 4.38
CA GLY A 279 14.03 -9.09 5.78
C GLY A 279 12.88 -9.55 6.70
N ALA A 280 12.12 -10.57 6.27
CA ALA A 280 11.11 -11.23 7.10
C ALA A 280 11.67 -12.55 7.69
N PRO A 281 11.15 -13.04 8.84
CA PRO A 281 11.59 -14.31 9.40
C PRO A 281 11.37 -15.48 8.43
N ALA A 282 12.31 -16.42 8.35
CA ALA A 282 12.16 -17.64 7.56
C ALA A 282 10.95 -18.45 7.99
N ASP A 283 10.78 -18.63 9.29
CA ASP A 283 9.59 -19.22 9.91
C ASP A 283 8.76 -18.13 10.60
N LEU A 284 7.60 -17.80 10.00
CA LEU A 284 6.64 -16.88 10.59
C LEU A 284 5.95 -17.45 11.86
N ARG A 285 6.32 -18.67 12.30
CA ARG A 285 5.87 -19.25 13.58
C ARG A 285 6.73 -18.80 14.75
N ALA A 286 8.02 -18.53 14.49
CA ALA A 286 8.89 -17.98 15.51
C ALA A 286 8.33 -16.64 15.98
N GLU A 287 8.36 -16.36 17.28
CA GLU A 287 8.18 -15.02 17.79
C GLU A 287 9.17 -14.13 17.04
N ALA A 288 8.73 -12.94 16.63
CA ALA A 288 9.58 -12.01 15.91
C ALA A 288 10.91 -11.94 16.67
N GLU A 289 11.96 -12.45 16.05
CA GLU A 289 13.30 -12.31 16.59
C GLU A 289 13.47 -10.83 16.92
N SER A 290 13.95 -10.53 18.11
CA SER A 290 14.15 -9.16 18.54
C SER A 290 14.89 -8.40 17.43
N GLU A 291 14.61 -7.12 17.23
CA GLU A 291 15.33 -6.27 16.24
C GLU A 291 16.86 -6.48 16.35
N ASP A 292 17.33 -6.82 17.52
CA ASP A 292 18.72 -7.17 17.85
C ASP A 292 19.24 -8.42 17.08
N SER A 293 18.44 -9.46 16.84
CA SER A 293 18.95 -10.67 16.17
C SER A 293 19.06 -10.50 14.65
N GLN A 294 18.23 -9.64 14.04
CA GLN A 294 18.34 -9.29 12.62
C GLN A 294 19.58 -8.46 12.30
N GLU A 295 20.18 -7.83 13.30
CA GLU A 295 21.42 -7.05 13.13
C GLU A 295 22.67 -7.93 12.96
N TRP A 296 22.60 -9.21 13.34
CA TRP A 296 23.74 -10.14 13.32
C TRP A 296 23.70 -11.15 12.17
N ALA A 297 22.62 -11.21 11.41
CA ALA A 297 22.50 -12.08 10.26
C ALA A 297 21.65 -11.44 9.15
N PHE A 298 22.02 -11.67 7.89
CA PHE A 298 21.22 -11.25 6.73
C PHE A 298 21.34 -12.26 5.59
N ALA A 299 20.31 -12.29 4.74
CA ALA A 299 20.30 -13.07 3.53
C ALA A 299 20.56 -12.20 2.30
N GLN A 300 21.32 -12.73 1.33
CA GLN A 300 21.56 -12.08 0.05
C GLN A 300 21.33 -13.06 -1.11
N ALA A 301 20.85 -12.54 -2.25
CA ALA A 301 20.65 -13.34 -3.45
C ALA A 301 22.00 -13.64 -4.11
N GLY A 302 22.27 -14.92 -4.37
CA GLY A 302 23.36 -15.34 -5.22
C GLY A 302 23.12 -15.00 -6.68
N ASP A 303 24.10 -15.22 -7.55
CA ASP A 303 24.08 -14.71 -8.93
C ASP A 303 22.88 -15.23 -9.72
N TRP A 304 22.58 -16.52 -9.66
CA TRP A 304 21.43 -17.08 -10.34
C TRP A 304 20.08 -16.57 -9.83
N LEU A 305 19.93 -16.46 -8.51
CA LEU A 305 18.68 -15.95 -7.93
C LEU A 305 18.52 -14.45 -8.21
N ARG A 306 19.61 -13.69 -8.21
CA ARG A 306 19.61 -12.27 -8.57
C ARG A 306 19.16 -12.06 -10.01
N GLU A 307 19.75 -12.79 -10.97
CA GLU A 307 19.34 -12.76 -12.38
C GLU A 307 17.86 -13.15 -12.54
N THR A 308 17.41 -14.15 -11.80
CA THR A 308 16.00 -14.58 -11.81
C THR A 308 15.07 -13.49 -11.29
N LEU A 309 15.42 -12.81 -10.21
CA LEU A 309 14.65 -11.71 -9.65
C LEU A 309 14.65 -10.46 -10.56
N GLU A 310 15.76 -10.20 -11.25
CA GLU A 310 15.85 -9.16 -12.28
C GLU A 310 14.94 -9.49 -13.47
N GLN A 311 14.95 -10.74 -13.95
CA GLN A 311 14.04 -11.20 -15.01
C GLN A 311 12.56 -11.18 -14.56
N LEU A 312 12.27 -11.41 -13.29
CA LEU A 312 10.92 -11.27 -12.75
C LEU A 312 10.45 -9.81 -12.75
N ARG A 313 11.35 -8.84 -12.58
CA ARG A 313 11.05 -7.41 -12.64
C ARG A 313 10.95 -6.86 -14.06
N ASP A 314 11.87 -7.27 -14.94
CA ASP A 314 11.93 -6.84 -16.34
C ASP A 314 12.26 -8.05 -17.23
N PRO A 315 11.27 -8.88 -17.56
CA PRO A 315 11.48 -10.11 -18.35
C PRO A 315 11.96 -9.76 -19.76
N LYS A 316 12.85 -10.60 -20.30
CA LYS A 316 13.34 -10.45 -21.67
C LYS A 316 12.18 -10.38 -22.65
N GLY A 317 12.20 -9.38 -23.53
CA GLY A 317 11.16 -9.14 -24.51
C GLY A 317 11.02 -10.31 -25.49
N MET A 318 9.82 -10.82 -25.61
CA MET A 318 9.44 -11.81 -26.62
C MET A 318 8.32 -11.23 -27.45
N SER A 319 8.31 -11.48 -28.76
CA SER A 319 7.26 -11.00 -29.64
C SER A 319 5.89 -11.58 -29.27
N PRO A 320 4.80 -10.81 -29.40
CA PRO A 320 3.45 -11.33 -29.24
C PRO A 320 3.18 -12.54 -30.18
N PRO A 321 2.29 -13.47 -29.77
CA PRO A 321 1.92 -14.60 -30.63
C PRO A 321 1.36 -14.13 -31.99
N ALA A 322 1.79 -14.72 -33.09
CA ALA A 322 1.33 -14.37 -34.43
C ALA A 322 -0.18 -14.60 -34.63
N THR A 323 -0.79 -15.47 -33.82
CA THR A 323 -2.23 -15.78 -33.86
C THR A 323 -3.08 -14.74 -33.12
N LEU A 324 -2.48 -13.79 -32.43
CA LEU A 324 -3.18 -12.69 -31.77
C LEU A 324 -3.70 -11.68 -32.80
N GLN A 325 -5.00 -11.48 -32.87
CA GLN A 325 -5.63 -10.51 -33.78
C GLN A 325 -5.72 -9.11 -33.16
N ALA A 326 -4.57 -8.62 -32.67
CA ALA A 326 -4.43 -7.27 -32.13
C ALA A 326 -2.96 -6.89 -32.04
N THR A 327 -2.68 -5.59 -32.00
CA THR A 327 -1.35 -5.05 -31.66
C THR A 327 -1.32 -4.70 -30.19
N LEU A 328 -0.40 -5.32 -29.44
CA LEU A 328 -0.20 -4.97 -28.04
C LEU A 328 0.55 -3.63 -27.94
N ARG A 329 0.24 -2.87 -26.91
CA ARG A 329 1.02 -1.69 -26.54
C ARG A 329 2.31 -2.12 -25.83
N PRO A 330 3.37 -1.30 -25.82
CA PRO A 330 4.64 -1.68 -25.19
C PRO A 330 4.51 -2.18 -23.76
N TYR A 331 3.66 -1.54 -22.94
CA TYR A 331 3.43 -1.99 -21.58
C TYR A 331 2.63 -3.30 -21.51
N GLN A 332 1.73 -3.57 -22.47
CA GLN A 332 0.98 -4.84 -22.54
C GLN A 332 1.90 -6.00 -22.95
N GLU A 333 2.87 -5.75 -23.84
CA GLU A 333 3.91 -6.72 -24.16
C GLU A 333 4.78 -7.06 -22.94
N LYS A 334 5.18 -6.03 -22.18
CA LYS A 334 5.87 -6.27 -20.90
C LYS A 334 5.02 -7.11 -19.95
N GLY A 335 3.71 -6.85 -19.85
CA GLY A 335 2.80 -7.63 -19.01
C GLY A 335 2.62 -9.08 -19.49
N LEU A 336 2.53 -9.30 -20.81
CA LEU A 336 2.53 -10.63 -21.42
C LEU A 336 3.81 -11.41 -21.05
N ASN A 337 4.97 -10.79 -21.24
CA ASN A 337 6.26 -11.42 -20.96
C ASN A 337 6.41 -11.74 -19.46
N TRP A 338 5.93 -10.87 -18.59
CA TRP A 338 5.93 -11.07 -17.16
C TRP A 338 5.01 -12.23 -16.71
N LEU A 339 3.76 -12.27 -17.21
CA LEU A 339 2.85 -13.39 -16.95
C LEU A 339 3.42 -14.72 -17.45
N TRP A 340 4.04 -14.70 -18.63
CA TRP A 340 4.67 -15.88 -19.21
C TRP A 340 5.86 -16.37 -18.38
N PHE A 341 6.72 -15.46 -17.94
CA PHE A 341 7.85 -15.79 -17.06
C PHE A 341 7.38 -16.40 -15.75
N CYS A 342 6.37 -15.82 -15.10
CA CYS A 342 5.77 -16.38 -13.88
C CYS A 342 5.20 -17.78 -14.14
N ALA A 343 4.52 -17.99 -15.27
CA ALA A 343 3.97 -19.29 -15.66
C ALA A 343 5.07 -20.35 -15.85
N GLN A 344 6.15 -20.02 -16.55
CA GLN A 344 7.26 -20.94 -16.77
C GLN A 344 8.00 -21.31 -15.49
N THR A 345 8.03 -20.40 -14.53
CA THR A 345 8.69 -20.61 -13.23
C THR A 345 7.77 -21.24 -12.17
N GLY A 346 6.50 -21.50 -12.50
CA GLY A 346 5.52 -22.04 -11.55
C GLY A 346 5.12 -21.05 -10.45
N LEU A 347 5.44 -19.76 -10.65
CA LEU A 347 5.09 -18.70 -9.71
C LEU A 347 3.71 -18.13 -10.03
N GLY A 348 2.96 -17.81 -9.00
CA GLY A 348 1.72 -17.08 -9.13
C GLY A 348 1.95 -15.56 -9.26
N ALA A 349 1.03 -14.87 -9.93
CA ALA A 349 1.17 -13.45 -10.23
C ALA A 349 -0.16 -12.68 -10.09
N CYS A 350 -0.05 -11.42 -9.69
CA CYS A 350 -1.16 -10.48 -9.62
C CYS A 350 -0.99 -9.36 -10.65
N LEU A 351 -1.76 -9.39 -11.73
CA LEU A 351 -1.81 -8.28 -12.69
C LEU A 351 -2.81 -7.24 -12.18
N ALA A 352 -2.26 -6.20 -11.57
CA ALA A 352 -2.98 -5.17 -10.84
C ALA A 352 -3.11 -3.84 -11.61
N ASP A 353 -3.00 -3.89 -12.93
CA ASP A 353 -3.18 -2.73 -13.81
C ASP A 353 -4.52 -2.05 -13.58
N ASP A 354 -4.56 -0.75 -13.69
CA ASP A 354 -5.81 0.01 -13.63
C ASP A 354 -6.86 -0.54 -14.60
N MET A 355 -8.13 -0.40 -14.26
CA MET A 355 -9.22 -0.86 -15.10
C MET A 355 -9.17 -0.19 -16.48
N GLY A 356 -9.36 -0.98 -17.54
CA GLY A 356 -9.31 -0.49 -18.92
C GLY A 356 -7.93 -0.41 -19.55
N LEU A 357 -6.85 -0.88 -18.89
CA LEU A 357 -5.51 -1.03 -19.44
C LEU A 357 -5.31 -2.33 -20.24
N GLY A 358 -6.37 -3.10 -20.44
CA GLY A 358 -6.31 -4.31 -21.28
C GLY A 358 -5.70 -5.52 -20.58
N LYS A 359 -6.06 -5.79 -19.32
CA LYS A 359 -5.69 -7.03 -18.63
C LYS A 359 -6.12 -8.27 -19.39
N THR A 360 -7.34 -8.26 -19.94
CA THR A 360 -7.90 -9.37 -20.72
C THR A 360 -7.04 -9.75 -21.93
N ILE A 361 -6.61 -8.76 -22.74
CA ILE A 361 -5.82 -9.04 -23.94
C ILE A 361 -4.42 -9.57 -23.60
N GLN A 362 -3.83 -9.13 -22.48
CA GLN A 362 -2.55 -9.65 -21.99
C GLN A 362 -2.67 -11.14 -21.61
N VAL A 363 -3.75 -11.51 -20.92
CA VAL A 363 -4.03 -12.92 -20.57
C VAL A 363 -4.34 -13.75 -21.79
N LEU A 364 -5.17 -13.24 -22.74
CA LEU A 364 -5.46 -13.94 -23.99
C LEU A 364 -4.20 -14.18 -24.82
N ALA A 365 -3.31 -13.20 -24.90
CA ALA A 365 -2.02 -13.35 -25.57
C ALA A 365 -1.14 -14.41 -24.88
N ALA A 366 -1.14 -14.46 -23.54
CA ALA A 366 -0.43 -15.50 -22.80
C ALA A 366 -1.01 -16.91 -23.03
N LEU A 367 -2.34 -17.03 -23.12
CA LEU A 367 -3.03 -18.28 -23.44
C LEU A 367 -2.74 -18.75 -24.88
N LEU A 368 -2.68 -17.85 -25.86
CA LEU A 368 -2.28 -18.16 -27.23
C LEU A 368 -0.83 -18.67 -27.30
N ARG A 369 0.07 -18.07 -26.51
CA ARG A 369 1.45 -18.55 -26.39
C ARG A 369 1.49 -19.94 -25.76
N LYS A 370 0.72 -20.17 -24.69
CA LYS A 370 0.58 -21.50 -24.07
C LYS A 370 0.09 -22.53 -25.09
N GLN A 371 -0.92 -22.19 -25.90
CA GLN A 371 -1.44 -23.07 -26.93
C GLN A 371 -0.36 -23.44 -27.95
N ALA A 372 0.48 -22.50 -28.37
CA ALA A 372 1.54 -22.71 -29.35
C ALA A 372 2.75 -23.49 -28.80
N GLU A 373 3.21 -23.15 -27.59
CA GLU A 373 4.44 -23.71 -27.01
C GLU A 373 4.20 -24.99 -26.17
N LEU A 374 2.99 -25.15 -25.62
CA LEU A 374 2.63 -26.24 -24.71
C LEU A 374 1.27 -26.88 -25.07
N PRO A 375 1.08 -27.42 -26.30
CA PRO A 375 -0.23 -27.87 -26.78
C PRO A 375 -0.81 -29.05 -25.97
N ASP A 376 0.04 -29.92 -25.46
CA ASP A 376 -0.38 -31.16 -24.76
C ASP A 376 -0.58 -30.96 -23.23
N THR A 377 -0.67 -29.73 -22.76
CA THR A 377 -0.88 -29.45 -21.35
C THR A 377 -2.38 -29.33 -21.01
N PRO A 378 -2.77 -29.55 -19.74
CA PRO A 378 -4.15 -29.38 -19.28
C PRO A 378 -4.75 -28.03 -19.66
N PRO A 379 -6.09 -27.91 -19.76
CA PRO A 379 -6.76 -26.65 -20.04
C PRO A 379 -6.52 -25.63 -18.90
N CYS A 380 -6.77 -24.35 -19.21
CA CYS A 380 -6.76 -23.27 -18.24
C CYS A 380 -8.19 -22.98 -17.74
N LEU A 381 -8.32 -22.63 -16.48
CA LEU A 381 -9.58 -22.23 -15.85
C LEU A 381 -9.59 -20.72 -15.61
N LEU A 382 -10.60 -20.04 -16.10
CA LEU A 382 -10.86 -18.63 -15.84
C LEU A 382 -12.11 -18.48 -14.97
N VAL A 383 -11.96 -17.90 -13.81
CA VAL A 383 -13.04 -17.65 -12.85
C VAL A 383 -13.39 -16.18 -12.85
N VAL A 384 -14.63 -15.86 -13.20
CA VAL A 384 -15.09 -14.47 -13.38
C VAL A 384 -16.41 -14.21 -12.63
N PRO A 385 -16.75 -12.97 -12.32
CA PRO A 385 -18.12 -12.59 -12.02
C PRO A 385 -19.06 -12.94 -13.20
N ALA A 386 -20.29 -13.38 -12.91
CA ALA A 386 -21.24 -13.85 -13.93
C ALA A 386 -21.49 -12.82 -15.06
N SER A 387 -21.40 -11.55 -14.74
CA SER A 387 -21.58 -10.44 -15.68
C SER A 387 -20.43 -10.29 -16.69
N LEU A 388 -19.27 -10.87 -16.42
CA LEU A 388 -18.08 -10.77 -17.28
C LEU A 388 -17.93 -11.94 -18.28
N ILE A 389 -18.71 -13.02 -18.13
CA ILE A 389 -18.64 -14.17 -19.03
C ILE A 389 -18.74 -13.75 -20.50
N GLY A 390 -19.78 -13.00 -20.85
CA GLY A 390 -20.02 -12.57 -22.23
C GLY A 390 -18.93 -11.61 -22.75
N ASN A 391 -18.33 -10.81 -21.88
CA ASN A 391 -17.23 -9.93 -22.26
C ASN A 391 -15.98 -10.74 -22.60
N TRP A 392 -15.61 -11.68 -21.77
CA TRP A 392 -14.46 -12.57 -22.00
C TRP A 392 -14.64 -13.43 -23.26
N GLN A 393 -15.84 -13.98 -23.50
CA GLN A 393 -16.14 -14.73 -24.73
C GLN A 393 -15.95 -13.88 -25.98
N ARG A 394 -16.46 -12.65 -25.97
CA ARG A 394 -16.33 -11.72 -27.11
C ARG A 394 -14.88 -11.29 -27.34
N GLU A 395 -14.18 -10.90 -26.27
CA GLU A 395 -12.77 -10.51 -26.40
C GLU A 395 -11.90 -11.70 -26.89
N ALA A 396 -12.20 -12.92 -26.43
CA ALA A 396 -11.54 -14.11 -26.95
C ALA A 396 -11.85 -14.35 -28.45
N GLN A 397 -13.11 -14.22 -28.88
CA GLN A 397 -13.49 -14.33 -30.28
C GLN A 397 -12.83 -13.27 -31.15
N ASN A 398 -12.70 -12.04 -30.68
CA ASN A 398 -12.14 -10.94 -31.43
C ASN A 398 -10.61 -10.99 -31.51
N PHE A 399 -9.93 -11.30 -30.38
CA PHE A 399 -8.47 -11.18 -30.30
C PHE A 399 -7.73 -12.51 -30.36
N ALA A 400 -8.40 -13.61 -30.00
CA ALA A 400 -7.81 -14.94 -29.92
C ALA A 400 -8.75 -16.02 -30.47
N PRO A 401 -9.20 -15.93 -31.73
CA PRO A 401 -10.23 -16.82 -32.30
C PRO A 401 -9.75 -18.29 -32.41
N SER A 402 -8.47 -18.55 -32.36
CA SER A 402 -7.92 -19.91 -32.34
C SER A 402 -8.09 -20.63 -31.01
N LEU A 403 -8.36 -19.93 -29.91
CA LEU A 403 -8.59 -20.54 -28.61
C LEU A 403 -9.97 -21.22 -28.56
N ARG A 404 -9.99 -22.47 -28.15
CA ARG A 404 -11.21 -23.25 -27.92
C ARG A 404 -11.75 -22.91 -26.52
N VAL A 405 -12.71 -21.97 -26.49
CA VAL A 405 -13.27 -21.45 -25.23
C VAL A 405 -14.60 -22.14 -24.91
N ARG A 406 -14.76 -22.63 -23.68
CA ARG A 406 -16.01 -23.20 -23.15
C ARG A 406 -16.45 -22.52 -21.87
N VAL A 407 -17.76 -22.51 -21.62
CA VAL A 407 -18.35 -21.93 -20.41
C VAL A 407 -18.98 -23.00 -19.54
N ALA A 408 -18.39 -23.24 -18.38
CA ALA A 408 -18.93 -24.13 -17.36
C ALA A 408 -19.91 -23.35 -16.46
N HIS A 409 -21.22 -23.47 -16.78
CA HIS A 409 -22.32 -22.85 -16.05
C HIS A 409 -23.42 -23.87 -15.76
N ARG A 410 -24.65 -23.46 -15.39
CA ARG A 410 -25.75 -24.36 -14.96
C ARG A 410 -26.03 -25.55 -15.86
N SER A 411 -25.76 -25.44 -17.17
CA SER A 411 -25.91 -26.54 -18.14
C SER A 411 -24.87 -27.65 -17.98
N ALA A 412 -23.80 -27.45 -17.21
CA ALA A 412 -22.69 -28.40 -17.02
C ALA A 412 -22.80 -29.18 -15.70
N LEU A 413 -23.98 -29.26 -15.09
CA LEU A 413 -24.19 -29.96 -13.82
C LEU A 413 -24.04 -31.48 -13.90
N ASN A 414 -24.18 -32.14 -15.07
CA ASN A 414 -24.18 -33.58 -15.28
C ASN A 414 -22.94 -34.11 -16.05
N SER A 415 -21.83 -33.92 -15.63
CA SER A 415 -20.71 -33.56 -16.33
C SER A 415 -19.44 -34.34 -16.57
N THR A 416 -19.42 -35.60 -16.47
CA THR A 416 -18.37 -36.43 -17.11
C THR A 416 -18.48 -36.36 -18.63
N ALA A 417 -19.66 -36.31 -19.20
CA ALA A 417 -19.89 -36.15 -20.64
C ALA A 417 -19.44 -34.78 -21.23
N TYR A 418 -19.25 -33.75 -20.39
CA TYR A 418 -18.88 -32.41 -20.84
C TYR A 418 -17.39 -32.30 -21.21
N LEU A 419 -16.55 -33.21 -20.70
CA LEU A 419 -15.10 -33.24 -20.93
C LEU A 419 -14.67 -34.30 -21.94
N GLU A 420 -15.50 -35.31 -22.23
CA GLU A 420 -15.13 -36.44 -23.08
C GLU A 420 -15.24 -36.16 -24.59
N GLY A 421 -15.79 -35.00 -25.00
CA GLY A 421 -16.12 -34.78 -26.42
C GLY A 421 -15.22 -33.84 -27.20
N GLU A 422 -14.50 -32.85 -26.59
CA GLU A 422 -13.67 -31.90 -27.33
C GLU A 422 -12.63 -31.23 -26.40
N ASN A 423 -11.39 -31.16 -26.87
CA ASN A 423 -10.31 -30.45 -26.19
C ASN A 423 -10.60 -28.96 -26.05
N ALA A 424 -10.73 -28.39 -24.84
CA ALA A 424 -10.83 -26.97 -24.57
C ALA A 424 -9.46 -26.42 -24.16
N ASP A 425 -9.10 -25.24 -24.65
CA ASP A 425 -7.90 -24.52 -24.20
C ASP A 425 -8.20 -23.68 -22.94
N LEU A 426 -9.41 -23.11 -22.88
CA LEU A 426 -9.88 -22.25 -21.81
C LEU A 426 -11.30 -22.60 -21.38
N ILE A 427 -11.51 -22.84 -20.09
CA ILE A 427 -12.82 -23.01 -19.47
C ILE A 427 -13.15 -21.80 -18.63
N ILE A 428 -14.27 -21.14 -18.90
CA ILE A 428 -14.73 -19.96 -18.16
C ILE A 428 -15.83 -20.40 -17.18
N THR A 429 -15.71 -20.06 -15.92
CA THR A 429 -16.73 -20.30 -14.90
C THR A 429 -16.92 -19.10 -13.98
N THR A 430 -17.82 -19.19 -13.01
CA THR A 430 -18.06 -18.13 -12.02
C THR A 430 -17.69 -18.57 -10.61
N TYR A 431 -17.40 -17.61 -9.74
CA TYR A 431 -17.13 -17.86 -8.33
C TYR A 431 -18.25 -18.67 -7.64
N GLY A 432 -19.51 -18.42 -8.00
CA GLY A 432 -20.66 -19.16 -7.47
C GLY A 432 -20.78 -20.59 -8.00
N MET A 433 -20.25 -20.87 -9.18
CA MET A 433 -20.30 -22.22 -9.76
C MET A 433 -19.22 -23.14 -9.21
N LEU A 434 -18.09 -22.62 -8.73
CA LEU A 434 -17.06 -23.42 -8.07
C LEU A 434 -17.57 -24.20 -6.87
N THR A 435 -18.56 -23.67 -6.16
CA THR A 435 -19.19 -24.36 -5.02
C THR A 435 -20.27 -25.38 -5.41
N ARG A 436 -20.61 -25.47 -6.70
CA ARG A 436 -21.69 -26.33 -7.24
C ARG A 436 -21.19 -27.40 -8.20
N LEU A 437 -20.08 -27.14 -8.87
CA LEU A 437 -19.48 -28.04 -9.84
C LEU A 437 -18.23 -28.70 -9.23
N ASN A 438 -18.40 -29.78 -8.48
CA ASN A 438 -17.31 -30.43 -7.75
C ASN A 438 -16.16 -30.91 -8.65
N TRP A 439 -16.47 -31.27 -9.90
CA TRP A 439 -15.48 -31.74 -10.86
C TRP A 439 -14.39 -30.66 -11.13
N LEU A 440 -14.69 -29.36 -11.04
CA LEU A 440 -13.71 -28.29 -11.22
C LEU A 440 -12.56 -28.35 -10.20
N SER A 441 -12.82 -28.81 -8.97
CA SER A 441 -11.79 -28.97 -7.95
C SER A 441 -11.02 -30.31 -8.06
N GLN A 442 -11.57 -31.28 -8.79
CA GLN A 442 -10.94 -32.58 -8.99
C GLN A 442 -10.00 -32.60 -10.19
N MET A 443 -10.14 -31.64 -11.11
CA MET A 443 -9.26 -31.50 -12.28
C MET A 443 -7.97 -30.79 -11.94
N SER A 444 -6.89 -31.19 -12.63
CA SER A 444 -5.63 -30.46 -12.65
C SER A 444 -5.65 -29.43 -13.78
N TRP A 445 -5.43 -28.17 -13.45
CA TRP A 445 -5.41 -27.06 -14.39
C TRP A 445 -3.99 -26.67 -14.72
N HIS A 446 -3.74 -26.25 -15.98
CA HIS A 446 -2.44 -25.66 -16.28
C HIS A 446 -2.34 -24.28 -15.60
N TRP A 447 -3.29 -23.40 -15.83
CA TRP A 447 -3.44 -22.14 -15.10
C TRP A 447 -4.82 -21.96 -14.53
N VAL A 448 -4.90 -21.33 -13.37
CA VAL A 448 -6.14 -20.79 -12.83
C VAL A 448 -6.03 -19.28 -12.78
N VAL A 449 -6.90 -18.60 -13.53
CA VAL A 449 -6.96 -17.14 -13.62
C VAL A 449 -8.22 -16.65 -12.92
N LEU A 450 -8.09 -15.74 -11.97
CA LEU A 450 -9.21 -15.07 -11.33
C LEU A 450 -9.34 -13.66 -11.88
N ASP A 451 -10.47 -13.30 -12.42
CA ASP A 451 -10.78 -11.91 -12.74
C ASP A 451 -11.62 -11.28 -11.65
N GLU A 452 -11.40 -10.00 -11.40
CA GLU A 452 -11.95 -9.26 -10.24
C GLU A 452 -11.66 -10.03 -8.93
N ALA A 453 -10.38 -10.31 -8.70
CA ALA A 453 -9.91 -11.15 -7.60
C ALA A 453 -10.27 -10.61 -6.20
N GLN A 454 -10.80 -9.36 -6.08
CA GLN A 454 -11.40 -8.87 -4.85
C GLN A 454 -12.57 -9.76 -4.36
N ALA A 455 -13.14 -10.62 -5.20
CA ALA A 455 -14.16 -11.60 -4.80
C ALA A 455 -13.67 -12.58 -3.73
N ILE A 456 -12.34 -12.80 -3.62
CA ILE A 456 -11.75 -13.74 -2.63
C ILE A 456 -11.10 -13.04 -1.43
N LYS A 457 -11.27 -11.74 -1.23
CA LYS A 457 -10.69 -10.99 -0.11
C LYS A 457 -10.99 -11.61 1.25
N ASN A 458 -12.23 -11.99 1.48
CA ASN A 458 -12.61 -12.67 2.71
C ASN A 458 -12.33 -14.17 2.60
N HIS A 459 -11.27 -14.64 3.26
CA HIS A 459 -10.81 -16.04 3.25
C HIS A 459 -11.82 -17.04 3.83
N SER A 460 -12.75 -16.58 4.66
CA SER A 460 -13.73 -17.45 5.33
C SER A 460 -14.92 -17.83 4.44
N THR A 461 -15.14 -17.14 3.32
CA THR A 461 -16.28 -17.38 2.44
C THR A 461 -16.18 -18.74 1.72
N ARG A 462 -17.34 -19.35 1.41
CA ARG A 462 -17.40 -20.59 0.66
C ARG A 462 -16.70 -20.48 -0.70
N GLN A 463 -16.85 -19.36 -1.38
CA GLN A 463 -16.21 -19.09 -2.67
C GLN A 463 -14.68 -19.04 -2.55
N SER A 464 -14.15 -18.32 -1.56
CA SER A 464 -12.71 -18.24 -1.32
C SER A 464 -12.10 -19.60 -0.97
N LYS A 465 -12.81 -20.42 -0.20
CA LYS A 465 -12.38 -21.79 0.11
C LYS A 465 -12.38 -22.67 -1.15
N ALA A 466 -13.41 -22.60 -1.99
CA ALA A 466 -13.49 -23.36 -3.22
C ALA A 466 -12.38 -23.00 -4.22
N VAL A 467 -12.04 -21.70 -4.35
CA VAL A 467 -10.95 -21.26 -5.21
C VAL A 467 -9.59 -21.83 -4.77
N ARG A 468 -9.33 -21.91 -3.46
CA ARG A 468 -8.07 -22.45 -2.94
C ARG A 468 -7.91 -23.94 -3.11
N GLN A 469 -9.01 -24.67 -3.25
CA GLN A 469 -9.00 -26.12 -3.51
C GLN A 469 -8.63 -26.49 -4.94
N LEU A 470 -8.62 -25.51 -5.87
CA LEU A 470 -8.25 -25.75 -7.25
C LEU A 470 -6.77 -26.14 -7.37
N GLN A 471 -6.50 -27.21 -8.11
CA GLN A 471 -5.13 -27.64 -8.41
C GLN A 471 -4.66 -27.01 -9.71
N ALA A 472 -3.54 -26.28 -9.67
CA ALA A 472 -2.99 -25.59 -10.84
C ALA A 472 -1.47 -25.48 -10.74
N GLN A 473 -0.79 -25.48 -11.91
CA GLN A 473 0.65 -25.23 -12.00
C GLN A 473 0.98 -23.77 -11.68
N SER A 474 0.21 -22.83 -12.23
CA SER A 474 0.34 -21.42 -11.91
C SER A 474 -1.01 -20.77 -11.66
N ARG A 475 -1.03 -19.73 -10.83
CA ARG A 475 -2.25 -19.05 -10.39
C ARG A 475 -2.12 -17.56 -10.63
N PHE A 476 -3.04 -16.99 -11.36
CA PHE A 476 -3.04 -15.59 -11.71
C PHE A 476 -4.27 -14.86 -11.16
N ALA A 477 -4.06 -13.69 -10.62
CA ALA A 477 -5.11 -12.82 -10.14
C ALA A 477 -5.12 -11.52 -10.94
N LEU A 478 -6.28 -11.13 -11.45
CA LEU A 478 -6.51 -9.87 -12.13
C LEU A 478 -7.37 -8.98 -11.23
N THR A 479 -6.90 -7.79 -10.95
CA THR A 479 -7.64 -6.82 -10.13
C THR A 479 -7.19 -5.40 -10.47
N GLY A 480 -8.04 -4.40 -10.31
CA GLY A 480 -7.65 -2.99 -10.36
C GLY A 480 -7.17 -2.47 -8.99
N THR A 481 -7.43 -3.23 -7.93
CA THR A 481 -7.19 -2.81 -6.54
C THR A 481 -6.69 -4.02 -5.73
N PRO A 482 -5.38 -4.29 -5.72
CA PRO A 482 -4.82 -5.45 -5.02
C PRO A 482 -4.98 -5.33 -3.49
N ILE A 483 -4.97 -4.12 -2.97
CA ILE A 483 -5.20 -3.80 -1.55
C ILE A 483 -6.25 -2.70 -1.49
N GLU A 484 -7.43 -2.96 -0.91
CA GLU A 484 -8.46 -1.92 -0.77
C GLU A 484 -8.58 -1.42 0.67
N ASN A 485 -8.74 -2.35 1.63
CA ASN A 485 -9.16 -1.98 2.98
C ASN A 485 -8.23 -2.51 4.08
N HIS A 486 -7.61 -3.69 3.92
CA HIS A 486 -6.87 -4.35 4.98
C HIS A 486 -5.68 -5.14 4.47
N LEU A 487 -4.64 -5.30 5.30
CA LEU A 487 -3.56 -6.25 5.06
C LEU A 487 -4.06 -7.69 4.95
N GLY A 488 -5.18 -8.03 5.58
CA GLY A 488 -5.84 -9.33 5.42
C GLY A 488 -6.32 -9.63 3.99
N ASP A 489 -6.67 -8.60 3.21
CA ASP A 489 -7.02 -8.74 1.79
C ASP A 489 -5.81 -9.19 0.99
N LEU A 490 -4.64 -8.61 1.28
CA LEU A 490 -3.36 -8.97 0.69
C LEU A 490 -3.00 -10.43 1.01
N TRP A 491 -3.14 -10.84 2.28
CA TRP A 491 -2.90 -12.21 2.67
C TRP A 491 -3.79 -13.19 1.90
N SER A 492 -5.09 -12.91 1.78
CA SER A 492 -6.03 -13.77 1.08
C SER A 492 -5.70 -13.92 -0.41
N LEU A 493 -5.23 -12.86 -1.04
CA LEU A 493 -4.78 -12.87 -2.44
C LEU A 493 -3.51 -13.72 -2.60
N PHE A 494 -2.51 -13.50 -1.73
CA PHE A 494 -1.24 -14.22 -1.79
C PHE A 494 -1.37 -15.69 -1.41
N ASP A 495 -2.27 -16.05 -0.50
CA ASP A 495 -2.59 -17.42 -0.17
C ASP A 495 -3.19 -18.19 -1.37
N PHE A 496 -3.79 -17.47 -2.33
CA PHE A 496 -4.20 -18.05 -3.60
C PHE A 496 -3.05 -18.09 -4.61
N ILE A 497 -2.36 -16.97 -4.89
CA ILE A 497 -1.36 -16.93 -5.99
C ILE A 497 -0.07 -17.68 -5.64
N ASN A 498 0.45 -17.50 -4.43
CA ASN A 498 1.68 -18.13 -3.92
C ASN A 498 1.45 -18.66 -2.50
N PRO A 499 0.80 -19.82 -2.36
CA PRO A 499 0.48 -20.39 -1.06
C PRO A 499 1.72 -20.50 -0.17
N GLY A 500 1.59 -20.09 1.07
CA GLY A 500 2.68 -20.14 2.03
C GLY A 500 3.59 -18.92 2.05
N LEU A 501 3.69 -18.09 1.00
CA LEU A 501 4.59 -16.93 0.96
C LEU A 501 4.39 -15.97 2.13
N LEU A 502 3.15 -15.70 2.52
CA LEU A 502 2.79 -14.89 3.68
C LEU A 502 2.42 -15.72 4.93
N GLY A 503 2.75 -17.03 4.93
CA GLY A 503 2.37 -17.94 6.00
C GLY A 503 0.86 -18.14 6.12
N ASN A 504 0.41 -18.74 7.23
CA ASN A 504 -1.04 -18.88 7.48
C ASN A 504 -1.63 -17.56 8.04
N ALA A 505 -2.97 -17.47 8.09
CA ALA A 505 -3.68 -16.25 8.50
C ALA A 505 -3.25 -15.71 9.89
N ASN A 506 -2.99 -16.62 10.84
CA ASN A 506 -2.59 -16.23 12.20
C ASN A 506 -1.14 -15.74 12.24
N GLN A 507 -0.26 -16.37 11.48
CA GLN A 507 1.15 -15.98 11.34
C GLN A 507 1.23 -14.61 10.69
N PHE A 508 0.53 -14.40 9.59
CA PHE A 508 0.49 -13.10 8.91
C PHE A 508 -0.06 -11.99 9.81
N LYS A 509 -1.12 -12.26 10.57
CA LYS A 509 -1.69 -11.29 11.51
C LYS A 509 -0.68 -10.87 12.58
N ARG A 510 0.12 -11.80 13.11
CA ARG A 510 1.20 -11.51 14.06
C ARG A 510 2.32 -10.68 13.40
N PHE A 511 2.77 -11.10 12.23
CA PHE A 511 3.77 -10.38 11.45
C PHE A 511 3.31 -8.96 11.11
N ALA A 512 2.07 -8.76 10.63
CA ALA A 512 1.51 -7.45 10.38
C ALA A 512 1.49 -6.57 11.64
N LYS A 513 1.13 -7.15 12.80
CA LYS A 513 1.11 -6.44 14.09
C LYS A 513 2.52 -6.05 14.56
N SER A 514 3.54 -6.87 14.30
CA SER A 514 4.93 -6.51 14.65
C SER A 514 5.46 -5.35 13.79
N LEU A 515 4.99 -5.22 12.54
CA LEU A 515 5.32 -4.08 11.69
C LEU A 515 4.67 -2.76 12.17
N GLU A 516 3.52 -2.84 12.86
CA GLU A 516 2.80 -1.69 13.42
C GLU A 516 3.41 -1.20 14.75
N SER A 517 4.05 -2.07 15.54
CA SER A 517 4.53 -1.79 16.90
C SER A 517 5.96 -1.27 17.00
N GLY A 518 6.73 -1.28 15.90
CA GLY A 518 8.08 -0.71 15.82
C GLY A 518 8.07 0.83 15.87
N SER A 519 9.20 1.45 16.17
CA SER A 519 9.37 2.91 16.34
C SER A 519 9.14 3.77 15.07
N GLY A 520 8.54 3.23 14.06
CA GLY A 520 8.06 3.78 12.81
C GLY A 520 7.46 2.63 12.01
N GLU A 521 6.22 2.78 11.51
CA GLU A 521 5.53 1.77 10.69
C GLU A 521 6.43 1.33 9.51
N ASN A 522 7.24 0.29 9.73
CA ASN A 522 8.20 -0.18 8.73
C ASN A 522 7.62 -1.35 7.93
N TYR A 523 6.90 -1.03 6.86
CA TYR A 523 6.35 -2.03 5.94
C TYR A 523 7.31 -2.46 4.81
N ALA A 524 8.58 -2.05 4.85
CA ALA A 524 9.54 -2.36 3.81
C ALA A 524 9.73 -3.88 3.59
N PRO A 525 9.82 -4.74 4.64
CA PRO A 525 9.92 -6.18 4.45
C PRO A 525 8.73 -6.77 3.70
N LEU A 526 7.49 -6.38 4.08
CA LEU A 526 6.28 -6.83 3.40
C LEU A 526 6.25 -6.38 1.94
N ARG A 527 6.60 -5.13 1.66
CA ARG A 527 6.64 -4.60 0.29
C ARG A 527 7.67 -5.31 -0.58
N ARG A 528 8.89 -5.52 -0.06
CA ARG A 528 9.93 -6.28 -0.76
C ARG A 528 9.49 -7.70 -1.06
N LEU A 529 8.77 -8.34 -0.14
CA LEU A 529 8.28 -9.70 -0.27
C LEU A 529 7.21 -9.83 -1.36
N VAL A 530 6.28 -8.89 -1.46
CA VAL A 530 5.13 -8.99 -2.39
C VAL A 530 5.36 -8.32 -3.74
N ALA A 531 6.23 -7.30 -3.81
CA ALA A 531 6.46 -6.51 -5.02
C ALA A 531 6.81 -7.33 -6.28
N PRO A 532 7.64 -8.40 -6.22
CA PRO A 532 7.97 -9.17 -7.41
C PRO A 532 6.77 -9.84 -8.07
N TYR A 533 5.71 -10.11 -7.32
CA TYR A 533 4.52 -10.86 -7.77
C TYR A 533 3.32 -9.96 -8.11
N ILE A 534 3.49 -8.64 -8.06
CA ILE A 534 2.45 -7.67 -8.40
C ILE A 534 2.95 -6.76 -9.50
N LEU A 535 2.30 -6.79 -10.65
CA LEU A 535 2.53 -5.82 -11.72
C LEU A 535 1.36 -4.83 -11.76
N ARG A 536 1.65 -3.56 -11.46
CA ARG A 536 0.67 -2.50 -11.40
C ARG A 536 1.10 -1.29 -12.21
N ARG A 537 0.23 -0.84 -13.11
CA ARG A 537 0.41 0.38 -13.92
C ARG A 537 -0.81 1.25 -13.80
N LEU A 538 -0.57 2.56 -13.78
CA LEU A 538 -1.62 3.56 -13.56
C LEU A 538 -1.94 4.27 -14.87
N LYS A 539 -3.21 4.59 -15.09
CA LYS A 539 -3.65 5.39 -16.24
C LYS A 539 -3.12 6.83 -16.21
N THR A 540 -2.80 7.32 -15.02
CA THR A 540 -2.26 8.66 -14.81
C THR A 540 -0.79 8.79 -15.18
N ASP A 541 -0.10 7.68 -15.39
CA ASP A 541 1.30 7.68 -15.80
C ASP A 541 1.40 7.93 -17.32
N LYS A 542 1.70 9.16 -17.68
CA LYS A 542 1.87 9.58 -19.09
C LYS A 542 3.06 8.91 -19.79
N SER A 543 4.02 8.37 -19.04
CA SER A 543 5.12 7.58 -19.62
C SER A 543 4.64 6.21 -20.13
N ILE A 544 3.53 5.70 -19.61
CA ILE A 544 2.95 4.41 -19.97
C ILE A 544 1.86 4.58 -21.05
N ILE A 545 1.01 5.63 -20.92
CA ILE A 545 -0.14 5.86 -21.80
C ILE A 545 -0.15 7.33 -22.23
N THR A 546 0.17 7.54 -23.50
CA THR A 546 0.22 8.88 -24.12
C THR A 546 -1.10 9.33 -24.75
N ASP A 547 -2.01 8.40 -25.05
CA ASP A 547 -3.19 8.62 -25.91
C ASP A 547 -4.54 8.53 -25.18
N LEU A 548 -4.56 8.44 -23.85
CA LEU A 548 -5.79 8.66 -23.09
C LEU A 548 -6.02 10.17 -22.92
N PRO A 549 -7.24 10.66 -23.25
CA PRO A 549 -7.60 12.05 -23.00
C PRO A 549 -7.63 12.35 -21.50
N ASP A 550 -7.73 13.63 -21.15
CA ASP A 550 -7.75 14.03 -19.74
C ASP A 550 -9.08 13.64 -19.05
N LYS A 551 -8.98 13.36 -17.75
CA LYS A 551 -10.12 13.14 -16.86
C LYS A 551 -10.18 14.26 -15.83
N THR A 552 -11.32 14.99 -15.80
CA THR A 552 -11.55 16.06 -14.82
C THR A 552 -12.69 15.66 -13.89
N GLU A 553 -12.46 15.70 -12.58
CA GLU A 553 -13.48 15.42 -11.56
C GLU A 553 -13.92 16.71 -10.87
N MET A 554 -15.24 16.94 -10.83
CA MET A 554 -15.86 18.12 -10.22
C MET A 554 -16.87 17.71 -9.17
N LYS A 555 -16.85 18.38 -8.02
CA LYS A 555 -17.88 18.28 -6.99
C LYS A 555 -18.99 19.29 -7.32
N VAL A 556 -20.21 18.80 -7.43
CA VAL A 556 -21.40 19.61 -7.71
C VAL A 556 -22.25 19.65 -6.44
N PHE A 557 -22.20 20.78 -5.78
CA PHE A 557 -22.97 20.97 -4.55
C PHE A 557 -24.41 21.37 -4.87
N CYS A 558 -25.36 20.64 -4.28
CA CYS A 558 -26.79 20.87 -4.44
C CYS A 558 -27.42 21.26 -3.07
N GLY A 559 -28.30 22.21 -3.02
CA GLY A 559 -29.04 22.52 -1.82
C GLY A 559 -30.14 21.48 -1.49
N LEU A 560 -30.92 21.73 -0.46
CA LEU A 560 -32.15 20.99 -0.17
C LEU A 560 -33.38 21.86 -0.47
N SER A 561 -34.42 21.28 -1.06
CA SER A 561 -35.72 21.92 -1.09
C SER A 561 -36.31 22.01 0.34
N THR A 562 -37.27 22.92 0.54
CA THR A 562 -37.98 23.05 1.83
C THR A 562 -38.63 21.72 2.27
N ALA A 563 -39.19 20.97 1.32
CA ALA A 563 -39.77 19.66 1.57
C ALA A 563 -38.71 18.63 2.03
N GLN A 564 -37.57 18.58 1.34
CA GLN A 564 -36.45 17.70 1.71
C GLN A 564 -35.89 18.06 3.09
N ALA A 565 -35.66 19.34 3.41
CA ALA A 565 -35.15 19.79 4.68
C ALA A 565 -36.07 19.39 5.86
N LYS A 566 -37.40 19.59 5.70
CA LYS A 566 -38.40 19.18 6.70
C LYS A 566 -38.39 17.67 6.92
N LEU A 567 -38.39 16.89 5.84
CA LEU A 567 -38.41 15.43 5.91
C LEU A 567 -37.11 14.89 6.53
N TYR A 568 -35.98 15.53 6.20
CA TYR A 568 -34.66 15.18 6.77
C TYR A 568 -34.62 15.40 8.28
N GLN A 569 -35.13 16.55 8.77
CA GLN A 569 -35.22 16.85 10.19
C GLN A 569 -36.16 15.89 10.94
N GLN A 570 -37.30 15.55 10.34
CA GLN A 570 -38.23 14.57 10.92
C GLN A 570 -37.56 13.19 11.05
N THR A 571 -36.82 12.77 10.01
CA THR A 571 -36.08 11.50 10.01
C THR A 571 -34.98 11.51 11.08
N ALA A 572 -34.29 12.63 11.28
CA ALA A 572 -33.26 12.75 12.32
C ALA A 572 -33.85 12.63 13.74
N LYS A 573 -35.01 13.26 14.01
CA LYS A 573 -35.73 13.11 15.27
C LYS A 573 -36.22 11.68 15.51
N GLY A 574 -36.67 10.99 14.45
CA GLY A 574 -37.06 9.59 14.50
C GLY A 574 -35.89 8.69 14.89
N LEU A 575 -34.72 8.91 14.27
CA LEU A 575 -33.51 8.18 14.62
C LEU A 575 -33.10 8.37 16.09
N GLU A 576 -33.15 9.62 16.59
CA GLU A 576 -32.82 9.92 17.98
C GLU A 576 -33.71 9.13 18.97
N THR A 577 -35.01 9.06 18.66
CA THR A 577 -35.99 8.36 19.50
C THR A 577 -35.72 6.84 19.52
N GLU A 578 -35.47 6.25 18.33
CA GLU A 578 -35.28 4.80 18.19
C GLU A 578 -33.89 4.35 18.72
N LEU A 579 -32.88 5.19 18.64
CA LEU A 579 -31.54 4.89 19.18
C LEU A 579 -31.54 4.74 20.71
N ARG A 580 -32.46 5.42 21.41
CA ARG A 580 -32.55 5.32 22.88
C ARG A 580 -33.01 3.94 23.37
N THR A 581 -33.68 3.17 22.51
CA THR A 581 -34.27 1.87 22.83
C THR A 581 -33.58 0.68 22.15
N SER A 582 -32.56 0.93 21.31
CA SER A 582 -31.91 -0.09 20.48
C SER A 582 -30.50 -0.38 20.93
N GLU A 583 -30.14 -1.65 21.07
CA GLU A 583 -28.79 -2.09 21.45
C GLU A 583 -28.23 -3.16 20.50
N GLY A 584 -26.89 -3.34 20.50
CA GLY A 584 -26.19 -4.42 19.83
C GLY A 584 -26.43 -4.52 18.33
N ILE A 585 -26.83 -5.67 17.83
CA ILE A 585 -27.08 -5.94 16.39
C ILE A 585 -28.28 -5.15 15.87
N GLN A 586 -29.32 -4.97 16.69
CA GLN A 586 -30.50 -4.19 16.29
C GLN A 586 -30.14 -2.72 16.06
N ARG A 587 -29.30 -2.13 16.91
CA ARG A 587 -28.78 -0.77 16.73
C ARG A 587 -28.04 -0.61 15.40
N LYS A 588 -27.15 -1.57 15.06
CA LYS A 588 -26.40 -1.51 13.80
C LYS A 588 -27.34 -1.56 12.58
N GLY A 589 -28.32 -2.43 12.61
CA GLY A 589 -29.35 -2.51 11.55
C GLY A 589 -30.16 -1.23 11.41
N LEU A 590 -30.56 -0.64 12.54
CA LEU A 590 -31.30 0.61 12.59
C LEU A 590 -30.48 1.76 11.98
N VAL A 591 -29.23 1.93 12.39
CA VAL A 591 -28.32 2.96 11.86
C VAL A 591 -28.22 2.86 10.35
N LEU A 592 -27.96 1.67 9.81
CA LEU A 592 -27.86 1.47 8.35
C LEU A 592 -29.16 1.82 7.63
N ALA A 593 -30.33 1.44 8.18
CA ALA A 593 -31.61 1.76 7.59
C ALA A 593 -31.84 3.29 7.53
N TYR A 594 -31.51 4.01 8.60
CA TYR A 594 -31.66 5.46 8.62
C TYR A 594 -30.66 6.19 7.71
N LEU A 595 -29.43 5.74 7.62
CA LEU A 595 -28.46 6.26 6.66
C LEU A 595 -28.97 6.14 5.22
N MET A 596 -29.62 5.04 4.87
CA MET A 596 -30.25 4.88 3.56
C MET A 596 -31.44 5.84 3.36
N ARG A 597 -32.28 6.03 4.38
CA ARG A 597 -33.39 7.02 4.34
C ARG A 597 -32.86 8.42 4.10
N PHE A 598 -31.80 8.85 4.79
CA PHE A 598 -31.21 10.18 4.58
C PHE A 598 -30.69 10.37 3.15
N LYS A 599 -30.06 9.37 2.57
CA LYS A 599 -29.61 9.42 1.18
C LYS A 599 -30.78 9.48 0.19
N GLN A 600 -31.87 8.75 0.44
CA GLN A 600 -33.08 8.81 -0.36
C GLN A 600 -33.69 10.21 -0.34
N ILE A 601 -33.74 10.84 0.85
CA ILE A 601 -34.24 12.22 0.98
C ILE A 601 -33.36 13.20 0.21
N CYS A 602 -32.01 13.04 0.26
CA CYS A 602 -31.09 13.89 -0.49
C CYS A 602 -31.29 13.77 -2.01
N ASN A 603 -31.72 12.61 -2.50
CA ASN A 603 -32.03 12.42 -3.92
C ASN A 603 -33.39 13.06 -4.29
N HIS A 604 -34.46 12.61 -3.64
CA HIS A 604 -35.82 13.14 -3.86
C HIS A 604 -36.72 12.78 -2.67
N PRO A 605 -37.63 13.67 -2.20
CA PRO A 605 -38.53 13.35 -1.09
C PRO A 605 -39.37 12.10 -1.38
N ASP A 606 -39.89 11.97 -2.59
CA ASP A 606 -40.77 10.89 -2.99
C ASP A 606 -40.11 9.53 -3.03
N GLN A 607 -38.78 9.48 -3.05
CA GLN A 607 -38.04 8.23 -2.94
C GLN A 607 -38.24 7.59 -1.56
N LEU A 608 -38.39 8.38 -0.49
CA LEU A 608 -38.71 7.90 0.85
C LEU A 608 -40.23 7.74 1.07
N THR A 609 -41.01 8.73 0.66
CA THR A 609 -42.47 8.76 0.90
C THR A 609 -43.26 7.84 -0.02
N LYS A 610 -42.68 7.48 -1.19
CA LYS A 610 -43.30 6.64 -2.20
C LYS A 610 -44.59 7.21 -2.77
N THR A 611 -44.71 8.54 -2.86
CA THR A 611 -45.87 9.24 -3.41
C THR A 611 -45.97 9.13 -4.93
N GLY A 612 -44.85 8.89 -5.63
CA GLY A 612 -44.79 8.60 -7.07
C GLY A 612 -44.71 9.83 -7.99
N ASP A 613 -44.75 11.04 -7.49
CA ASP A 613 -44.82 12.26 -8.31
C ASP A 613 -43.44 12.71 -8.85
N TYR A 614 -42.34 12.44 -8.15
CA TYR A 614 -40.95 12.80 -8.51
C TYR A 614 -40.81 14.14 -9.26
N THR A 615 -41.58 15.16 -8.88
CA THR A 615 -41.56 16.47 -9.52
C THR A 615 -40.16 17.09 -9.41
N PRO A 616 -39.46 17.42 -10.52
CA PRO A 616 -38.04 17.88 -10.48
C PRO A 616 -37.79 19.09 -9.58
N LYS A 617 -38.74 20.01 -9.48
CA LYS A 617 -38.66 21.20 -8.62
C LYS A 617 -38.60 20.90 -7.11
N GLN A 618 -38.99 19.70 -6.70
CA GLN A 618 -38.95 19.28 -5.30
C GLN A 618 -37.55 18.74 -4.88
N SER A 619 -36.63 18.59 -5.84
CA SER A 619 -35.24 18.15 -5.58
C SER A 619 -34.23 19.04 -6.29
N ALA A 620 -33.36 19.67 -5.55
CA ALA A 620 -32.28 20.44 -6.13
C ALA A 620 -31.31 19.59 -6.99
N LYS A 621 -31.14 18.31 -6.66
CA LYS A 621 -30.37 17.39 -7.52
C LYS A 621 -31.02 17.16 -8.88
N PHE A 622 -32.34 16.97 -8.94
CA PHE A 622 -33.07 16.81 -10.20
C PHE A 622 -32.98 18.07 -11.05
N THR A 623 -33.20 19.24 -10.43
CA THR A 623 -33.08 20.53 -11.12
C THR A 623 -31.65 20.69 -11.70
N ARG A 624 -30.64 20.44 -10.88
CA ARG A 624 -29.24 20.58 -11.31
C ARG A 624 -28.87 19.57 -12.38
N LEU A 625 -29.39 18.33 -12.28
CA LEU A 625 -29.22 17.30 -13.29
C LEU A 625 -29.78 17.73 -14.64
N ALA A 626 -30.99 18.25 -14.63
CA ALA A 626 -31.65 18.73 -15.85
C ALA A 626 -30.90 19.89 -16.53
N GLU A 627 -30.43 20.88 -15.74
CA GLU A 627 -29.62 21.99 -16.24
C GLU A 627 -28.31 21.50 -16.90
N LEU A 628 -27.55 20.61 -16.20
CA LEU A 628 -26.32 20.07 -16.70
C LEU A 628 -26.53 19.24 -17.96
N CYS A 629 -27.59 18.42 -17.98
CA CYS A 629 -27.91 17.59 -19.13
C CYS A 629 -28.43 18.40 -20.34
N ALA A 630 -29.08 19.52 -20.15
CA ALA A 630 -29.42 20.45 -21.22
C ALA A 630 -28.17 21.05 -21.90
N GLU A 631 -27.14 21.35 -21.10
CA GLU A 631 -25.83 21.79 -21.64
C GLU A 631 -25.14 20.64 -22.43
N ILE A 632 -25.17 19.42 -21.93
CA ILE A 632 -24.62 18.24 -22.59
C ILE A 632 -25.34 17.95 -23.91
N GLU A 633 -26.70 18.08 -23.91
CA GLU A 633 -27.52 17.90 -25.07
C GLU A 633 -27.17 18.92 -26.16
N SER A 634 -27.05 20.19 -25.81
CA SER A 634 -26.69 21.26 -26.73
C SER A 634 -25.37 21.08 -27.45
N ARG A 635 -24.47 20.28 -26.85
CA ARG A 635 -23.14 19.90 -27.41
C ARG A 635 -23.21 18.61 -28.21
N GLY A 636 -24.35 17.89 -28.24
CA GLY A 636 -24.45 16.57 -28.84
C GLY A 636 -23.57 15.50 -28.17
N GLU A 637 -23.33 15.64 -26.87
CA GLU A 637 -22.49 14.71 -26.09
C GLU A 637 -23.34 13.69 -25.33
N LYS A 638 -22.74 12.55 -24.98
CA LYS A 638 -23.42 11.48 -24.25
C LYS A 638 -22.98 11.41 -22.78
N VAL A 639 -23.94 11.01 -21.92
CA VAL A 639 -23.72 10.98 -20.48
C VAL A 639 -24.09 9.64 -19.84
N LEU A 640 -23.30 9.21 -18.86
CA LEU A 640 -23.62 8.10 -17.95
C LEU A 640 -24.04 8.65 -16.60
N ILE A 641 -25.16 8.16 -16.07
CA ILE A 641 -25.67 8.54 -14.75
C ILE A 641 -25.64 7.31 -13.86
N PHE A 642 -24.89 7.39 -12.74
CA PHE A 642 -24.79 6.33 -11.77
C PHE A 642 -25.55 6.68 -10.50
N THR A 643 -26.36 5.72 -10.02
CA THR A 643 -27.08 5.80 -8.74
C THR A 643 -26.99 4.47 -7.99
N GLN A 644 -27.09 4.51 -6.66
CA GLN A 644 -27.13 3.29 -5.86
C GLN A 644 -28.54 2.68 -5.79
N PHE A 645 -29.57 3.46 -6.09
CA PHE A 645 -30.97 3.08 -5.91
C PHE A 645 -31.63 2.71 -7.23
N LYS A 646 -32.23 1.51 -7.28
CA LYS A 646 -32.98 1.08 -8.44
C LYS A 646 -34.28 1.92 -8.63
N GLU A 647 -34.92 2.27 -7.52
CA GLU A 647 -36.26 2.90 -7.51
C GLU A 647 -36.28 4.28 -8.16
N ILE A 648 -35.10 4.95 -8.25
CA ILE A 648 -35.01 6.29 -8.84
C ILE A 648 -34.66 6.26 -10.33
N THR A 649 -34.32 5.08 -10.90
CA THR A 649 -33.87 5.00 -12.30
C THR A 649 -34.94 5.40 -13.30
N ASP A 650 -36.19 4.97 -13.09
CA ASP A 650 -37.30 5.33 -13.97
C ASP A 650 -37.67 6.81 -13.87
N PRO A 651 -37.79 7.43 -12.67
CA PRO A 651 -37.96 8.87 -12.52
C PRO A 651 -36.85 9.72 -13.16
N LEU A 652 -35.57 9.27 -13.05
CA LEU A 652 -34.46 9.95 -13.70
C LEU A 652 -34.58 9.85 -15.24
N GLU A 653 -35.00 8.70 -15.77
CA GLU A 653 -35.20 8.52 -17.20
C GLU A 653 -36.30 9.44 -17.72
N ALA A 654 -37.44 9.49 -17.05
CA ALA A 654 -38.56 10.36 -17.44
C ALA A 654 -38.13 11.85 -17.46
N CYS A 655 -37.43 12.31 -16.41
CA CYS A 655 -36.90 13.67 -16.34
C CYS A 655 -35.92 13.97 -17.48
N LEU A 656 -35.00 13.05 -17.78
CA LEU A 656 -33.98 13.25 -18.79
C LEU A 656 -34.52 13.08 -20.23
N ALA A 657 -35.53 12.24 -20.43
CA ALA A 657 -36.21 12.11 -21.71
C ALA A 657 -36.87 13.43 -22.16
N GLU A 658 -37.40 14.22 -21.21
CA GLU A 658 -37.90 15.57 -21.49
C GLU A 658 -36.76 16.52 -21.92
N VAL A 659 -35.60 16.46 -21.24
CA VAL A 659 -34.44 17.32 -21.55
C VAL A 659 -33.83 17.00 -22.91
N PHE A 660 -33.60 15.73 -23.21
CA PHE A 660 -32.95 15.27 -24.46
C PHE A 660 -33.94 15.12 -25.61
N GLY A 661 -35.28 15.28 -25.40
CA GLY A 661 -36.29 15.06 -26.39
C GLY A 661 -36.42 13.62 -26.89
N ARG A 662 -35.72 12.67 -26.27
CA ARG A 662 -35.75 11.23 -26.57
C ARG A 662 -35.31 10.38 -25.38
N GLY A 663 -35.84 9.14 -25.31
CA GLY A 663 -35.56 8.23 -24.20
C GLY A 663 -34.11 7.74 -24.14
N GLY A 664 -33.66 7.38 -22.96
CA GLY A 664 -32.37 6.79 -22.64
C GLY A 664 -32.42 5.29 -22.44
N LEU A 665 -31.39 4.77 -21.80
CA LEU A 665 -31.28 3.37 -21.38
C LEU A 665 -31.19 3.25 -19.88
N ILE A 666 -31.74 2.18 -19.31
CA ILE A 666 -31.69 1.87 -17.89
C ILE A 666 -31.07 0.47 -17.70
N LEU A 667 -30.03 0.36 -16.89
CA LEU A 667 -29.41 -0.91 -16.54
C LEU A 667 -29.28 -1.05 -15.02
N HIS A 668 -29.93 -2.06 -14.46
CA HIS A 668 -29.86 -2.39 -13.03
C HIS A 668 -29.71 -3.90 -12.81
N GLY A 669 -29.62 -4.35 -11.55
CA GLY A 669 -29.42 -5.74 -11.19
C GLY A 669 -30.47 -6.72 -11.75
N GLY A 670 -31.70 -6.27 -11.96
CA GLY A 670 -32.79 -7.05 -12.54
C GLY A 670 -32.79 -7.17 -14.08
N THR A 671 -31.94 -6.40 -14.79
CA THR A 671 -31.86 -6.46 -16.27
C THR A 671 -31.25 -7.79 -16.71
N PRO A 672 -31.91 -8.57 -17.60
CA PRO A 672 -31.41 -9.85 -18.09
C PRO A 672 -30.04 -9.71 -18.76
N ILE A 673 -29.16 -10.70 -18.55
CA ILE A 673 -27.76 -10.66 -19.06
C ILE A 673 -27.72 -10.47 -20.59
N LYS A 674 -28.63 -11.13 -21.33
CA LYS A 674 -28.72 -11.02 -22.81
C LYS A 674 -29.03 -9.59 -23.26
N GLU A 675 -29.87 -8.86 -22.54
CA GLU A 675 -30.27 -7.51 -22.89
C GLU A 675 -29.19 -6.48 -22.60
N ARG A 676 -28.38 -6.70 -21.56
CA ARG A 676 -27.29 -5.77 -21.16
C ARG A 676 -26.35 -5.46 -22.31
N GLN A 677 -26.01 -6.48 -23.10
CA GLN A 677 -25.12 -6.35 -24.21
C GLN A 677 -25.75 -5.53 -25.35
N SER A 678 -26.96 -5.83 -25.74
CA SER A 678 -27.70 -5.09 -26.76
C SER A 678 -27.82 -3.61 -26.38
N MET A 679 -28.04 -3.30 -25.07
CA MET A 679 -28.07 -1.92 -24.58
C MET A 679 -26.73 -1.22 -24.76
N VAL A 680 -25.59 -1.89 -24.43
CA VAL A 680 -24.24 -1.33 -24.60
C VAL A 680 -23.98 -1.04 -26.07
N GLU A 681 -24.27 -1.98 -26.96
CA GLU A 681 -24.08 -1.82 -28.42
C GLU A 681 -24.92 -0.66 -28.99
N ARG A 682 -26.19 -0.53 -28.55
CA ARG A 682 -27.05 0.58 -28.92
C ARG A 682 -26.51 1.93 -28.43
N PHE A 683 -26.01 2.00 -27.20
CA PHE A 683 -25.42 3.22 -26.64
C PHE A 683 -24.15 3.67 -27.35
N GLN A 684 -23.32 2.70 -27.81
CA GLN A 684 -22.06 3.00 -28.49
C GLN A 684 -22.22 3.54 -29.91
N ARG A 685 -23.39 3.39 -30.54
CA ARG A 685 -23.65 3.96 -31.87
C ARG A 685 -23.74 5.48 -31.80
N GLU A 686 -23.31 6.19 -32.82
CA GLU A 686 -23.42 7.65 -32.89
C GLU A 686 -24.85 8.14 -32.77
N ASP A 687 -25.79 7.50 -33.49
CA ASP A 687 -27.23 7.75 -33.45
C ASP A 687 -27.94 7.14 -32.22
N GLY A 688 -27.19 6.45 -31.36
CA GLY A 688 -27.71 5.78 -30.18
C GLY A 688 -28.24 6.75 -29.12
N PRO A 689 -28.89 6.22 -28.05
CA PRO A 689 -29.46 7.03 -26.96
C PRO A 689 -28.43 7.98 -26.35
N PRO A 690 -28.83 9.21 -25.94
CA PRO A 690 -27.89 10.22 -25.43
C PRO A 690 -27.42 9.97 -24.00
N PHE A 691 -28.22 9.28 -23.22
CA PHE A 691 -27.90 9.00 -21.82
C PHE A 691 -28.16 7.54 -21.45
N PHE A 692 -27.42 7.09 -20.45
CA PHE A 692 -27.52 5.74 -19.92
C PHE A 692 -27.47 5.81 -18.38
N ILE A 693 -28.56 5.37 -17.74
CA ILE A 693 -28.70 5.32 -16.28
C ILE A 693 -28.31 3.93 -15.81
N LEU A 694 -27.39 3.86 -14.87
CA LEU A 694 -26.85 2.60 -14.36
C LEU A 694 -26.89 2.55 -12.83
N SER A 695 -27.38 1.44 -12.28
CA SER A 695 -27.14 1.20 -10.87
C SER A 695 -25.66 0.88 -10.64
N LEU A 696 -25.05 1.45 -9.58
CA LEU A 696 -23.60 1.30 -9.27
C LEU A 696 -23.17 -0.18 -9.24
N LYS A 697 -23.98 -1.08 -8.65
CA LYS A 697 -23.68 -2.52 -8.61
C LYS A 697 -23.73 -3.18 -9.98
N ALA A 698 -24.63 -2.77 -10.85
CA ALA A 698 -24.75 -3.34 -12.20
C ALA A 698 -23.79 -2.70 -13.20
N GLY A 699 -23.53 -1.40 -13.04
CA GLY A 699 -22.55 -0.67 -13.84
C GLY A 699 -21.10 -1.03 -13.51
N GLY A 700 -20.85 -1.59 -12.33
CA GLY A 700 -19.52 -2.03 -11.87
C GLY A 700 -18.92 -3.23 -12.64
N THR A 701 -19.62 -3.80 -13.62
CA THR A 701 -19.22 -5.06 -14.25
C THR A 701 -18.86 -4.89 -15.73
N GLY A 702 -17.54 -4.72 -16.02
CA GLY A 702 -16.89 -4.97 -17.30
C GLY A 702 -17.45 -4.30 -18.57
N LEU A 703 -18.40 -3.36 -18.45
CA LEU A 703 -19.02 -2.69 -19.59
C LEU A 703 -18.02 -1.73 -20.25
N ASN A 704 -18.10 -1.60 -21.59
CA ASN A 704 -17.36 -0.61 -22.34
C ASN A 704 -18.32 0.48 -22.84
N LEU A 705 -18.21 1.71 -22.30
CA LEU A 705 -19.15 2.80 -22.54
C LEU A 705 -18.40 4.09 -22.96
N THR A 706 -17.40 3.93 -23.82
CA THR A 706 -16.49 5.01 -24.28
C THR A 706 -17.16 6.06 -25.18
N ALA A 707 -18.42 5.84 -25.61
CA ALA A 707 -19.20 6.86 -26.31
C ALA A 707 -19.57 8.05 -25.43
N ALA A 708 -19.56 7.88 -24.09
CA ALA A 708 -19.86 8.95 -23.16
C ALA A 708 -18.59 9.76 -22.84
N SER A 709 -18.72 11.09 -22.86
CA SER A 709 -17.74 12.07 -22.38
C SER A 709 -18.09 12.65 -21.01
N HIS A 710 -19.28 12.39 -20.50
CA HIS A 710 -19.75 12.83 -19.18
C HIS A 710 -20.15 11.65 -18.30
N VAL A 711 -19.76 11.71 -17.03
CA VAL A 711 -20.16 10.76 -15.99
C VAL A 711 -20.73 11.53 -14.82
N ILE A 712 -21.93 11.19 -14.39
CA ILE A 712 -22.59 11.81 -13.25
C ILE A 712 -22.79 10.76 -12.17
N HIS A 713 -22.19 10.96 -11.00
CA HIS A 713 -22.54 10.25 -9.79
C HIS A 713 -23.65 11.01 -9.07
N PHE A 714 -24.88 10.55 -9.23
CA PHE A 714 -26.08 11.23 -8.73
C PHE A 714 -26.19 11.19 -7.21
N ASP A 715 -25.66 10.11 -6.60
CA ASP A 715 -25.51 9.96 -5.16
C ASP A 715 -24.12 9.40 -4.81
N ARG A 716 -23.61 9.78 -3.63
CA ARG A 716 -22.27 9.38 -3.16
C ARG A 716 -22.29 7.97 -2.59
N TRP A 717 -21.26 7.19 -2.92
CA TRP A 717 -21.03 5.88 -2.32
C TRP A 717 -19.97 5.96 -1.22
N TRP A 718 -20.07 5.08 -0.21
CA TRP A 718 -19.14 5.01 0.90
C TRP A 718 -17.70 4.61 0.48
N ASN A 719 -17.58 3.77 -0.54
CA ASN A 719 -16.33 3.30 -1.09
C ASN A 719 -16.02 3.99 -2.42
N PRO A 720 -15.04 4.92 -2.44
CA PRO A 720 -14.69 5.64 -3.66
C PRO A 720 -14.12 4.73 -4.77
N ALA A 721 -13.62 3.53 -4.45
CA ALA A 721 -13.17 2.59 -5.46
C ALA A 721 -14.32 2.14 -6.38
N ILE A 722 -15.55 2.02 -5.87
CA ILE A 722 -16.73 1.65 -6.67
C ILE A 722 -17.13 2.80 -7.59
N GLU A 723 -17.07 4.07 -7.14
CA GLU A 723 -17.31 5.23 -7.99
C GLU A 723 -16.26 5.33 -9.11
N ASN A 724 -14.99 5.12 -8.77
CA ASN A 724 -13.91 5.12 -9.75
C ASN A 724 -14.08 3.98 -10.76
N GLN A 725 -14.48 2.79 -10.29
CA GLN A 725 -14.79 1.65 -11.16
C GLN A 725 -15.94 1.96 -12.14
N ALA A 726 -16.95 2.66 -11.70
CA ALA A 726 -18.06 3.12 -12.54
C ALA A 726 -17.58 4.16 -13.57
N THR A 727 -16.79 5.14 -13.15
CA THR A 727 -16.18 6.15 -14.03
C THR A 727 -15.30 5.52 -15.12
N ASP A 728 -14.55 4.47 -14.78
CA ASP A 728 -13.67 3.75 -15.69
C ASP A 728 -14.39 3.00 -16.83
N ARG A 729 -15.73 3.02 -16.85
CA ARG A 729 -16.52 2.53 -18.01
C ARG A 729 -16.48 3.50 -19.17
N ALA A 730 -16.40 4.79 -18.92
CA ALA A 730 -16.23 5.85 -19.90
C ALA A 730 -14.75 6.19 -20.13
N TYR A 731 -13.95 6.26 -19.04
CA TYR A 731 -12.53 6.58 -19.09
C TYR A 731 -11.69 5.33 -19.27
N ARG A 732 -11.57 4.90 -20.51
CA ARG A 732 -10.95 3.64 -20.90
C ARG A 732 -10.23 3.78 -22.24
N ILE A 733 -9.31 2.86 -22.56
CA ILE A 733 -8.70 2.77 -23.90
C ILE A 733 -9.80 2.73 -24.98
N GLY A 734 -9.65 3.59 -25.98
CA GLY A 734 -10.67 3.84 -27.03
C GLY A 734 -11.51 5.08 -26.78
N GLN A 735 -11.38 5.75 -25.63
CA GLN A 735 -11.96 7.07 -25.39
C GLN A 735 -11.20 8.12 -26.23
N LYS A 736 -11.93 8.93 -26.98
CA LYS A 736 -11.38 9.98 -27.86
C LYS A 736 -11.60 11.40 -27.33
N ARG A 737 -12.45 11.57 -26.31
CA ARG A 737 -12.83 12.87 -25.73
C ARG A 737 -12.44 12.93 -24.25
N ASN A 738 -12.17 14.13 -23.77
CA ASN A 738 -11.97 14.34 -22.33
C ASN A 738 -13.20 13.89 -21.55
N VAL A 739 -12.98 13.24 -20.42
CA VAL A 739 -14.08 12.74 -19.57
C VAL A 739 -14.28 13.68 -18.39
N LEU A 740 -15.47 14.25 -18.31
CA LEU A 740 -15.89 15.11 -17.22
C LEU A 740 -16.73 14.31 -16.23
N VAL A 741 -16.27 14.25 -14.97
CA VAL A 741 -16.94 13.49 -13.90
C VAL A 741 -17.57 14.45 -12.92
N HIS A 742 -18.88 14.41 -12.79
CA HIS A 742 -19.66 15.24 -11.88
C HIS A 742 -20.10 14.41 -10.67
N LYS A 743 -19.67 14.80 -9.48
CA LYS A 743 -20.05 14.14 -8.21
C LYS A 743 -21.06 15.02 -7.47
N PHE A 744 -22.32 14.63 -7.46
CA PHE A 744 -23.38 15.38 -6.79
C PHE A 744 -23.31 15.17 -5.28
N ILE A 745 -23.38 16.26 -4.53
CA ILE A 745 -23.27 16.29 -3.07
C ILE A 745 -24.33 17.25 -2.54
N THR A 746 -25.20 16.78 -1.66
CA THR A 746 -26.16 17.65 -1.00
C THR A 746 -25.52 18.36 0.19
N SER A 747 -25.46 19.70 0.11
CA SER A 747 -24.82 20.56 1.12
C SER A 747 -25.54 20.50 2.47
N GLY A 748 -24.78 20.59 3.57
CA GLY A 748 -25.31 20.57 4.94
C GLY A 748 -25.83 19.20 5.41
N THR A 749 -25.67 18.15 4.62
CA THR A 749 -26.24 16.83 4.90
C THR A 749 -25.19 15.76 5.15
N LEU A 750 -25.68 14.54 5.39
CA LEU A 750 -24.87 13.31 5.47
C LEU A 750 -23.93 13.14 4.26
N GLU A 751 -24.35 13.52 3.03
CA GLU A 751 -23.50 13.33 1.83
C GLU A 751 -22.25 14.19 1.85
N GLU A 752 -22.36 15.43 2.31
CA GLU A 752 -21.17 16.30 2.46
C GLU A 752 -20.22 15.78 3.52
N LYS A 753 -20.76 15.25 4.64
CA LYS A 753 -19.94 14.67 5.71
C LYS A 753 -19.26 13.36 5.25
N ILE A 754 -19.94 12.56 4.43
CA ILE A 754 -19.34 11.39 3.76
C ILE A 754 -18.20 11.83 2.84
N ASP A 755 -18.40 12.87 2.03
CA ASP A 755 -17.39 13.38 1.12
C ASP A 755 -16.16 13.90 1.87
N LYS A 756 -16.34 14.63 2.96
CA LYS A 756 -15.25 15.04 3.86
C LYS A 756 -14.52 13.85 4.45
N LEU A 757 -15.24 12.86 4.99
CA LEU A 757 -14.64 11.63 5.52
C LEU A 757 -13.80 10.88 4.46
N ILE A 758 -14.29 10.81 3.22
CA ILE A 758 -13.57 10.18 2.12
C ILE A 758 -12.29 10.97 1.80
N THR A 759 -12.39 12.31 1.77
CA THR A 759 -11.26 13.21 1.46
C THR A 759 -10.22 13.17 2.59
N ASP A 760 -10.64 13.25 3.85
CA ASP A 760 -9.77 13.21 5.02
C ASP A 760 -9.05 11.86 5.15
N LYS A 761 -9.75 10.76 4.85
CA LYS A 761 -9.13 9.41 4.79
C LYS A 761 -8.13 9.28 3.63
N GLN A 762 -8.32 9.99 2.54
CA GLN A 762 -7.34 10.06 1.46
C GLN A 762 -6.08 10.84 1.88
N ASN A 763 -6.24 11.83 2.77
CA ASN A 763 -5.16 12.69 3.24
C ASN A 763 -4.45 12.17 4.51
N THR A 764 -5.11 11.31 5.30
CA THR A 764 -4.59 10.84 6.59
C THR A 764 -4.22 9.35 6.50
N ALA A 765 -2.95 9.10 6.31
CA ALA A 765 -2.37 7.76 6.11
C ALA A 765 -2.59 6.75 7.25
N ASN A 766 -2.88 7.21 8.46
CA ASN A 766 -2.84 6.39 9.68
C ASN A 766 -4.17 5.73 10.09
N GLN A 767 -5.31 6.04 9.44
CA GLN A 767 -6.61 5.50 9.83
C GLN A 767 -7.14 4.37 8.94
N ILE A 768 -6.44 4.00 7.88
CA ILE A 768 -6.89 2.98 6.92
C ILE A 768 -6.50 1.56 7.35
N LEU A 769 -5.58 1.42 8.29
CA LEU A 769 -5.12 0.12 8.82
C LEU A 769 -6.03 -0.48 9.89
N THR A 770 -6.93 0.28 10.48
CA THR A 770 -7.93 -0.22 11.43
C THR A 770 -9.25 -0.54 10.72
N GLY A 771 -9.38 -1.74 10.40
CA GLY A 771 -10.45 -2.60 9.96
C GLY A 771 -11.89 -2.11 9.97
N GLY A 772 -12.38 -1.55 8.89
CA GLY A 772 -13.81 -1.35 8.67
C GLY A 772 -14.06 -0.26 7.63
N GLY A 773 -14.88 -0.56 6.61
CA GLY A 773 -15.36 0.46 5.68
C GLY A 773 -16.04 1.61 6.42
N ALA A 774 -16.27 2.76 5.75
CA ALA A 774 -16.93 3.92 6.35
C ALA A 774 -18.27 3.57 6.99
N GLU A 775 -19.00 2.58 6.47
CA GLU A 775 -20.23 2.04 7.05
C GLU A 775 -20.03 1.44 8.45
N LYS A 776 -18.93 0.70 8.65
CA LYS A 776 -18.62 0.08 9.95
C LYS A 776 -18.20 1.14 10.97
N ALA A 777 -17.43 2.13 10.55
CA ALA A 777 -17.04 3.25 11.42
C ALA A 777 -18.28 4.01 11.91
N LEU A 778 -19.28 4.23 11.07
CA LEU A 778 -20.53 4.90 11.45
C LEU A 778 -21.40 4.04 12.37
N THR A 779 -21.47 2.73 12.17
CA THR A 779 -22.23 1.83 13.05
C THR A 779 -21.57 1.64 14.42
N ASP A 780 -20.26 1.88 14.53
CA ASP A 780 -19.49 1.76 15.76
C ASP A 780 -19.41 3.11 16.53
N MET A 781 -19.84 4.25 15.95
CA MET A 781 -19.96 5.54 16.63
C MET A 781 -20.93 5.47 17.80
N ASN A 782 -20.69 6.24 18.86
CA ASN A 782 -21.67 6.42 19.92
C ASN A 782 -22.89 7.20 19.42
N ASN A 783 -23.98 7.25 20.23
CA ASN A 783 -25.23 7.87 19.77
C ASN A 783 -25.09 9.37 19.53
N ASP A 784 -24.34 10.09 20.36
CA ASP A 784 -24.16 11.54 20.23
C ASP A 784 -23.30 11.88 18.99
N GLU A 785 -22.24 11.11 18.75
CA GLU A 785 -21.41 11.26 17.56
C GLU A 785 -22.23 11.01 16.29
N LEU A 786 -23.05 9.95 16.27
CA LEU A 786 -23.88 9.60 15.14
C LEU A 786 -24.96 10.68 14.87
N LEU A 787 -25.62 11.16 15.92
CA LEU A 787 -26.62 12.23 15.80
C LEU A 787 -25.98 13.53 15.32
N ASN A 788 -24.81 13.88 15.80
CA ASN A 788 -24.05 15.02 15.27
C ASN A 788 -23.63 14.81 13.83
N PHE A 789 -23.31 13.59 13.44
CA PHE A 789 -22.93 13.26 12.06
C PHE A 789 -24.10 13.36 11.08
N VAL A 790 -25.31 12.97 11.47
CA VAL A 790 -26.49 13.07 10.60
C VAL A 790 -27.22 14.42 10.71
N ARG A 791 -26.88 15.26 11.67
CA ARG A 791 -27.53 16.54 11.90
C ARG A 791 -27.43 17.44 10.67
N LEU A 792 -28.58 18.05 10.29
CA LEU A 792 -28.67 19.01 9.20
C LEU A 792 -28.01 20.34 9.60
N ASP A 793 -27.10 20.83 8.79
CA ASP A 793 -26.54 22.18 8.92
C ASP A 793 -27.34 23.16 8.02
N LEU A 794 -28.26 23.88 8.63
CA LEU A 794 -29.14 24.82 7.91
C LEU A 794 -28.37 26.05 7.37
N SER A 795 -27.21 26.40 7.93
CA SER A 795 -26.43 27.56 7.47
C SER A 795 -25.81 27.31 6.09
N GLN A 796 -25.60 26.06 5.72
CA GLN A 796 -25.03 25.65 4.42
C GLN A 796 -26.09 25.08 3.46
N SER A 797 -27.24 24.65 3.97
CA SER A 797 -28.27 23.98 3.15
C SER A 797 -29.24 24.91 2.40
N THR A 798 -29.29 26.20 2.73
CA THR A 798 -30.27 27.17 2.20
C THR A 798 -29.68 28.19 1.22
N ALA A 799 -28.45 28.05 0.79
CA ALA A 799 -27.83 28.91 -0.21
C ALA A 799 -28.11 28.40 -1.62
N LEU A 800 -29.37 28.54 -2.08
CA LEU A 800 -29.76 28.66 -3.50
C LEU A 800 -31.16 29.29 -3.55
#